data_d1edbf297332db24872bd58d66c70c2c
#
_entry.id   d1edbf297332db24872bd58d66c70c2c
#
_cell.length_a   1.000
_cell.length_b   1.000
_cell.length_c   1.000
_cell.angle_alpha   90.00
_cell.angle_beta   90.00
_cell.angle_gamma   90.00
#
_symmetry.space_group_name_H-M   'P 1'
#
loop_
_entity.id
_entity.type
_entity.pdbx_description
1 polymer ?
#
loop_
_entity_poly.entity_id
_entity_poly.type
_entity_poly.pdbx_seq_one_letter_code
_entity_poly.pdbx_strand_id
1 'polypeptide(L)'
;MGLASLTSRAILRHRGSILHRSPHNHNFSLIRPIVSTPELKNPESAAAEATPDPPPPSPRPPVNNARVHFPNPEDAIEVFVDGYSVKVPKGFTVLQACEVAGIDIPRFCYHSRLSIAGNCRMCLVEVEKSPKPVASCAMPALPGMKIKTDTPLAKKAREGVMEFLLMNHPLDCPICDQGGECDLQDQSMAFGSDRGRFTEMKRSVVDKNLGPLVKTVMTRCIQCTRCVRFASEVAGVEDLGMLGRGSGEEIGTYVEKLMTSELSGNVIDICPVGALTSKPFAFKARNWELKGTESIDITDAVGSNIRIDSRGPEVMRITPRLNEDVNEEWISDKTRFCYDGLKRQRLNDPMIRGSDGRFKAVSWRDALDVIAEVMHKVKPEEIVGVAGKLSDAESMMALKDFLNRMGSNNIWCEGNGGQPQADLRSGYLLNTGIADLEKADVFLLIGTQPRVEAAMVNARIRKAAGANHAKVGYIGPAAEFNYDYEHLGTSPQTLLEIAEGRHSFFSAIKNAKNPAIIVGAGLFEREDKDAILSSVETIAKSANVIRPDWNGLNVLLLNAAQAAALDLGLVPESEKSIESAKFLYLMGADDVNLDNVPSDAFVVYQGHHGDQSVYRANVILPASAFTEKEATYANTEGRTQQTVPAVPTVGDARDDWKIIRALSESAGVRLPYDSVIDIRERMRTVAPNLLSIDEREPATFSVLIKPELKKEMNPAPFKSAIENFYMTDAITRASKIMAQCSSQLLKK
;
A
#
# COMPACT_ATOMS: atom_id res chain seq x y z
N MET A 1 13.31 -49.20 33.35
CA MET A 1 13.92 -50.32 32.66
C MET A 1 14.17 -49.85 31.25
N GLY A 2 15.28 -49.61 30.76
CA GLY A 2 16.66 -50.08 30.76
C GLY A 2 17.14 -49.70 29.38
N LEU A 3 18.07 -48.78 29.30
CA LEU A 3 19.49 -48.91 29.04
C LEU A 3 19.84 -49.36 27.60
N ALA A 4 20.50 -48.50 26.93
CA ALA A 4 21.94 -48.45 26.58
C ALA A 4 22.15 -48.98 25.16
N SER A 5 23.11 -48.65 24.34
CA SER A 5 24.29 -47.79 24.39
C SER A 5 25.08 -48.02 23.10
N LEU A 6 25.89 -47.03 22.71
CA LEU A 6 27.25 -47.14 22.12
C LEU A 6 27.38 -47.82 20.73
N THR A 7 28.18 -47.44 19.80
CA THR A 7 29.51 -46.78 19.69
C THR A 7 29.89 -46.62 18.21
N SER A 8 30.43 -45.53 17.82
CA SER A 8 31.85 -45.26 17.43
C SER A 8 32.43 -45.82 16.12
N ARG A 9 33.13 -44.88 15.43
CA ARG A 9 34.39 -45.03 14.62
C ARG A 9 34.21 -45.49 13.17
N ALA A 10 34.96 -45.08 12.20
CA ALA A 10 36.13 -44.18 12.06
C ALA A 10 36.49 -44.03 10.59
N ILE A 11 37.00 -42.87 10.21
CA ILE A 11 38.19 -42.59 9.38
C ILE A 11 38.50 -43.55 8.21
N LEU A 12 38.62 -42.95 6.98
CA LEU A 12 39.91 -43.04 6.25
C LEU A 12 39.92 -42.13 4.98
N ARG A 13 41.03 -41.47 4.87
CA ARG A 13 41.54 -40.64 3.76
C ARG A 13 41.75 -41.48 2.50
N HIS A 14 41.66 -40.83 1.31
CA HIS A 14 42.78 -40.93 0.35
C HIS A 14 42.83 -39.73 -0.62
N ARG A 15 44.06 -39.38 -0.88
CA ARG A 15 44.60 -38.35 -1.80
C ARG A 15 44.62 -38.86 -3.26
N GLY A 16 44.70 -37.92 -4.19
CA GLY A 16 45.18 -38.15 -5.55
C GLY A 16 44.82 -36.97 -6.47
N SER A 17 45.63 -36.13 -6.64
CA SER A 17 46.38 -35.23 -7.51
C SER A 17 46.34 -35.63 -9.01
N ILE A 18 46.32 -34.61 -9.87
CA ILE A 18 47.19 -34.32 -11.02
C ILE A 18 46.48 -33.58 -12.14
N LEU A 19 46.78 -32.29 -12.31
CA LEU A 19 47.37 -31.52 -13.40
C LEU A 19 46.78 -31.68 -14.84
N HIS A 20 46.28 -30.58 -15.49
CA HIS A 20 47.02 -29.87 -16.54
C HIS A 20 46.21 -28.69 -17.14
N ARG A 21 46.84 -27.50 -17.06
CA ARG A 21 47.19 -26.47 -18.07
C ARG A 21 46.09 -25.58 -18.71
N SER A 22 46.33 -24.31 -18.39
CA SER A 22 45.94 -23.05 -19.05
C SER A 22 46.39 -22.95 -20.53
N PRO A 23 46.25 -21.84 -21.28
CA PRO A 23 46.24 -20.41 -20.89
C PRO A 23 45.35 -19.45 -21.78
N HIS A 24 45.15 -18.22 -21.37
CA HIS A 24 45.48 -16.93 -21.96
C HIS A 24 44.75 -15.78 -21.26
N ASN A 25 45.47 -14.96 -20.61
CA ASN A 25 45.94 -13.59 -20.81
C ASN A 25 44.87 -12.54 -21.22
N HIS A 26 44.64 -11.54 -20.32
CA HIS A 26 45.14 -10.17 -20.55
C HIS A 26 45.05 -9.27 -19.31
N ASN A 27 46.17 -8.80 -18.88
CA ASN A 27 46.61 -7.50 -18.39
C ASN A 27 45.99 -6.86 -17.16
N PHE A 28 46.73 -7.02 -16.08
CA PHE A 28 46.86 -6.09 -14.96
C PHE A 28 48.06 -5.17 -15.13
N SER A 29 47.89 -3.90 -14.85
CA SER A 29 48.93 -2.97 -14.38
C SER A 29 48.17 -1.89 -13.58
N LEU A 30 48.58 -1.38 -12.42
CA LEU A 30 49.86 -1.09 -11.82
C LEU A 30 49.68 -0.94 -10.31
N ILE A 31 50.46 -1.65 -9.57
CA ILE A 31 50.75 -1.38 -8.16
C ILE A 31 51.88 -0.37 -8.13
N ARG A 32 51.72 0.77 -7.44
CA ARG A 32 52.78 1.68 -7.12
C ARG A 32 53.33 1.41 -5.72
N PRO A 33 54.65 1.45 -5.53
CA PRO A 33 55.29 1.10 -4.25
C PRO A 33 55.23 2.24 -3.22
N ILE A 34 55.18 1.85 -1.99
CA ILE A 34 55.36 2.67 -0.79
C ILE A 34 56.75 3.26 -0.79
N VAL A 35 56.87 4.57 -0.80
CA VAL A 35 58.13 5.27 -0.59
C VAL A 35 58.21 5.74 0.86
N SER A 36 59.33 5.41 1.46
CA SER A 36 59.77 5.71 2.83
C SER A 36 59.77 7.20 3.14
N THR A 37 59.42 7.50 4.38
CA THR A 37 59.50 8.82 5.04
C THR A 37 60.90 9.38 5.11
N PRO A 38 61.08 10.70 4.89
CA PRO A 38 62.26 11.42 5.39
C PRO A 38 61.92 12.19 6.68
N GLU A 39 62.95 12.27 7.49
CA GLU A 39 63.00 12.89 8.81
C GLU A 39 62.59 14.36 8.84
N LEU A 40 61.91 14.73 9.95
CA LEU A 40 61.60 16.10 10.34
C LEU A 40 62.88 16.88 10.67
N LYS A 41 63.14 17.94 9.93
CA LYS A 41 63.95 19.08 10.35
C LYS A 41 63.02 20.26 10.57
N ASN A 42 63.05 20.82 11.80
CA ASN A 42 62.46 22.10 12.09
C ASN A 42 63.12 23.22 11.29
N PRO A 43 62.34 24.15 10.74
CA PRO A 43 62.83 25.47 10.45
C PRO A 43 62.07 26.51 11.27
N GLU A 44 62.86 27.43 11.78
CA GLU A 44 62.49 28.64 12.47
C GLU A 44 61.58 29.54 11.66
N SER A 45 60.78 30.28 12.44
CA SER A 45 59.90 31.36 12.07
C SER A 45 60.23 32.15 10.80
N ALA A 46 59.34 32.06 9.81
CA ALA A 46 59.12 33.08 8.81
C ALA A 46 57.60 33.47 8.84
N ALA A 47 57.34 34.74 9.05
CA ALA A 47 56.02 35.32 9.03
C ALA A 47 55.33 35.03 7.69
N ALA A 48 54.29 34.22 7.73
CA ALA A 48 53.46 33.96 6.56
C ALA A 48 52.54 35.15 6.35
N GLU A 49 52.67 35.83 5.24
CA GLU A 49 51.66 36.71 4.69
C GLU A 49 50.33 35.99 4.55
N ALA A 50 49.27 36.58 5.14
CA ALA A 50 47.93 36.05 5.05
C ALA A 50 47.49 35.98 3.58
N THR A 51 47.30 34.78 3.06
CA THR A 51 46.61 34.57 1.77
C THR A 51 45.17 35.07 1.91
N PRO A 52 44.64 35.84 0.98
CA PRO A 52 43.25 36.31 1.06
C PRO A 52 42.32 35.08 1.05
N ASP A 53 41.28 35.12 1.89
CA ASP A 53 40.25 34.10 1.96
C ASP A 53 39.73 33.79 0.56
N PRO A 54 39.51 32.52 0.23
CA PRO A 54 38.93 32.18 -1.06
C PRO A 54 37.58 32.87 -1.21
N PRO A 55 37.23 33.34 -2.42
CA PRO A 55 35.95 34.03 -2.64
C PRO A 55 34.80 33.08 -2.24
N PRO A 56 33.72 33.62 -1.68
CA PRO A 56 32.58 32.80 -1.29
C PRO A 56 32.09 31.99 -2.49
N PRO A 57 31.73 30.70 -2.30
CA PRO A 57 31.24 29.87 -3.38
C PRO A 57 30.06 30.55 -4.07
N SER A 58 30.07 30.55 -5.41
CA SER A 58 28.97 31.09 -6.21
C SER A 58 27.63 30.48 -5.78
N PRO A 59 26.55 31.26 -5.71
CA PRO A 59 25.25 30.77 -5.27
C PRO A 59 24.82 29.59 -6.15
N ARG A 60 24.61 28.43 -5.53
CA ARG A 60 23.97 27.31 -6.22
C ARG A 60 22.55 27.74 -6.59
N PRO A 61 22.08 27.50 -7.82
CA PRO A 61 20.69 27.77 -8.16
C PRO A 61 19.79 27.00 -7.19
N PRO A 62 18.68 27.58 -6.71
CA PRO A 62 17.77 26.89 -5.84
C PRO A 62 17.31 25.60 -6.52
N VAL A 63 17.43 24.48 -5.83
CA VAL A 63 16.93 23.19 -6.28
C VAL A 63 15.40 23.27 -6.25
N ASN A 64 14.79 23.47 -7.38
CA ASN A 64 13.37 23.77 -7.58
C ASN A 64 12.46 22.53 -7.42
N ASN A 65 12.80 21.59 -6.52
CA ASN A 65 12.06 20.34 -6.36
C ASN A 65 11.07 20.33 -5.18
N ALA A 66 11.06 21.31 -4.32
CA ALA A 66 10.02 21.45 -3.30
C ALA A 66 8.88 22.28 -3.89
N ARG A 67 7.77 21.65 -4.25
CA ARG A 67 6.50 22.33 -4.56
C ARG A 67 5.97 22.94 -3.27
N VAL A 68 6.43 24.13 -2.93
CA VAL A 68 5.89 24.87 -1.80
C VAL A 68 4.57 25.51 -2.25
N HIS A 69 3.47 24.99 -1.72
CA HIS A 69 2.17 25.60 -1.94
C HIS A 69 2.03 26.82 -1.00
N PHE A 70 1.79 27.99 -1.59
CA PHE A 70 1.46 29.21 -0.85
C PHE A 70 -0.06 29.40 -0.93
N PRO A 71 -0.82 29.11 0.13
CA PRO A 71 -2.27 29.36 0.13
C PRO A 71 -2.60 30.83 -0.14
N ASN A 72 -1.78 31.74 0.42
CA ASN A 72 -1.81 33.17 0.14
C ASN A 72 -0.39 33.67 -0.13
N PRO A 73 -0.11 34.28 -1.29
CA PRO A 73 1.21 34.86 -1.58
C PRO A 73 1.67 35.93 -0.58
N GLU A 74 0.72 36.62 0.07
CA GLU A 74 0.99 37.65 1.10
C GLU A 74 1.50 37.06 2.42
N ASP A 75 1.24 35.78 2.69
CA ASP A 75 1.72 35.06 3.88
C ASP A 75 3.14 34.52 3.73
N ALA A 76 3.80 34.76 2.59
CA ALA A 76 5.18 34.35 2.37
C ALA A 76 6.14 35.22 3.22
N ILE A 77 6.93 34.57 4.04
CA ILE A 77 8.01 35.19 4.79
C ILE A 77 9.35 34.87 4.15
N GLU A 78 10.26 35.84 4.16
CA GLU A 78 11.64 35.67 3.69
C GLU A 78 12.55 35.35 4.89
N VAL A 79 13.34 34.29 4.73
CA VAL A 79 14.38 33.85 5.69
C VAL A 79 15.68 33.61 4.94
N PHE A 80 16.80 33.63 5.65
CA PHE A 80 18.12 33.42 5.08
C PHE A 80 18.72 32.13 5.65
N VAL A 81 18.99 31.15 4.79
CA VAL A 81 19.61 29.88 5.17
C VAL A 81 21.01 29.84 4.56
N ASP A 82 22.03 29.79 5.41
CA ASP A 82 23.46 29.88 5.05
C ASP A 82 23.79 31.01 4.06
N GLY A 83 23.10 32.15 4.23
CA GLY A 83 23.26 33.32 3.39
C GLY A 83 22.34 33.42 2.16
N TYR A 84 21.60 32.35 1.84
CA TYR A 84 20.65 32.32 0.72
C TYR A 84 19.25 32.74 1.16
N SER A 85 18.64 33.68 0.44
CA SER A 85 17.24 34.07 0.65
C SER A 85 16.28 32.98 0.20
N VAL A 86 15.36 32.61 1.06
CA VAL A 86 14.32 31.59 0.80
C VAL A 86 12.97 32.14 1.24
N LYS A 87 11.94 32.00 0.40
CA LYS A 87 10.56 32.35 0.75
C LYS A 87 9.83 31.09 1.20
N VAL A 88 9.21 31.16 2.37
CA VAL A 88 8.44 30.06 2.95
C VAL A 88 7.11 30.57 3.49
N PRO A 89 6.06 29.73 3.56
CA PRO A 89 4.80 30.10 4.19
C PRO A 89 4.99 30.43 5.68
N LYS A 90 4.20 31.38 6.15
CA LYS A 90 4.12 31.69 7.59
C LYS A 90 3.65 30.44 8.36
N GLY A 91 4.29 30.14 9.47
CA GLY A 91 4.01 28.94 10.28
C GLY A 91 4.96 27.77 10.02
N PHE A 92 5.77 27.82 8.98
CA PHE A 92 6.83 26.83 8.77
C PHE A 92 7.86 26.87 9.89
N THR A 93 8.43 25.71 10.20
CA THR A 93 9.58 25.60 11.11
C THR A 93 10.88 25.94 10.38
N VAL A 94 11.91 26.24 11.16
CA VAL A 94 13.27 26.45 10.63
C VAL A 94 13.76 25.23 9.84
N LEU A 95 13.41 24.01 10.27
CA LEU A 95 13.76 22.77 9.55
C LEU A 95 13.12 22.74 8.17
N GLN A 96 11.82 23.01 8.07
CA GLN A 96 11.10 23.06 6.79
C GLN A 96 11.65 24.18 5.87
N ALA A 97 12.05 25.31 6.45
CA ALA A 97 12.71 26.36 5.67
C ALA A 97 14.07 25.91 5.10
N CYS A 98 14.84 25.12 5.85
CA CYS A 98 16.07 24.52 5.37
C CYS A 98 15.81 23.49 4.26
N GLU A 99 14.75 22.68 4.35
CA GLU A 99 14.34 21.72 3.31
C GLU A 99 14.00 22.46 2.00
N VAL A 100 13.25 23.56 2.09
CA VAL A 100 12.95 24.40 0.90
C VAL A 100 14.22 24.98 0.29
N ALA A 101 15.23 25.31 1.13
CA ALA A 101 16.55 25.74 0.67
C ALA A 101 17.40 24.60 0.06
N GLY A 102 16.92 23.35 0.08
CA GLY A 102 17.66 22.17 -0.38
C GLY A 102 18.73 21.70 0.60
N ILE A 103 18.65 22.10 1.87
CA ILE A 103 19.59 21.72 2.93
C ILE A 103 18.92 20.69 3.84
N ASP A 104 19.46 19.48 3.84
CA ASP A 104 18.98 18.42 4.71
C ASP A 104 19.58 18.56 6.13
N ILE A 105 18.70 18.67 7.13
CA ILE A 105 19.07 18.76 8.55
C ILE A 105 18.86 17.40 9.21
N PRO A 106 19.90 16.82 9.87
CA PRO A 106 19.79 15.53 10.52
C PRO A 106 18.72 15.55 11.63
N ARG A 107 17.97 14.46 11.74
CA ARG A 107 16.83 14.35 12.65
C ARG A 107 16.51 12.91 13.01
N PHE A 108 15.90 12.66 14.18
CA PHE A 108 15.36 11.34 14.54
C PHE A 108 13.89 11.44 14.96
N CYS A 109 13.53 12.35 15.85
CA CYS A 109 12.15 12.41 16.35
C CYS A 109 11.17 13.07 15.38
N TYR A 110 11.62 14.01 14.55
CA TYR A 110 10.78 14.70 13.58
C TYR A 110 10.40 13.78 12.42
N HIS A 111 9.13 13.83 12.06
CA HIS A 111 8.55 13.21 10.86
C HIS A 111 7.52 14.18 10.28
N SER A 112 7.50 14.33 8.95
CA SER A 112 6.65 15.31 8.25
C SER A 112 5.15 15.11 8.50
N ARG A 113 4.74 13.88 8.77
CA ARG A 113 3.33 13.48 8.99
C ARG A 113 2.92 13.38 10.45
N LEU A 114 3.82 13.64 11.39
CA LEU A 114 3.56 13.51 12.82
C LEU A 114 3.77 14.83 13.52
N SER A 115 3.12 15.03 14.66
CA SER A 115 3.33 16.19 15.51
C SER A 115 4.79 16.34 15.94
N ILE A 116 5.20 17.54 16.29
CA ILE A 116 6.57 17.86 16.66
C ILE A 116 6.85 17.42 18.10
N ALA A 117 7.81 16.49 18.28
CA ALA A 117 8.24 16.06 19.61
C ALA A 117 9.40 16.90 20.16
N GLY A 118 10.36 17.28 19.34
CA GLY A 118 11.50 18.13 19.73
C GLY A 118 12.46 17.51 20.77
N ASN A 119 12.42 16.18 21.00
CA ASN A 119 13.11 15.49 22.09
C ASN A 119 14.51 14.96 21.72
N CYS A 120 14.78 14.57 20.47
CA CYS A 120 16.08 14.00 20.09
C CYS A 120 17.22 15.03 20.02
N ARG A 121 16.93 16.27 19.73
CA ARG A 121 17.88 17.40 19.60
C ARG A 121 18.92 17.26 18.48
N MET A 122 18.78 16.29 17.56
CA MET A 122 19.73 16.13 16.46
C MET A 122 19.65 17.27 15.43
N CYS A 123 18.51 17.92 15.30
CA CYS A 123 18.24 19.00 14.35
C CYS A 123 18.75 20.38 14.78
N LEU A 124 19.72 20.47 15.70
CA LEU A 124 20.25 21.74 16.18
C LEU A 124 20.94 22.52 15.06
N VAL A 125 20.56 23.80 14.93
CA VAL A 125 21.16 24.79 14.03
C VAL A 125 21.44 26.09 14.81
N GLU A 126 22.30 26.93 14.25
CA GLU A 126 22.57 28.23 14.80
C GLU A 126 21.68 29.28 14.14
N VAL A 127 21.09 30.17 14.94
CA VAL A 127 20.29 31.30 14.45
C VAL A 127 20.97 32.59 14.94
N GLU A 128 21.16 33.53 14.03
CA GLU A 128 21.80 34.83 14.36
C GLU A 128 21.04 35.53 15.52
N LYS A 129 21.76 36.07 16.45
CA LYS A 129 21.25 36.67 17.70
C LYS A 129 20.71 35.68 18.74
N SER A 130 20.74 34.39 18.50
CA SER A 130 20.44 33.38 19.52
C SER A 130 21.73 33.00 20.26
N PRO A 131 21.76 33.01 21.59
CA PRO A 131 22.97 32.67 22.36
C PRO A 131 23.28 31.16 22.36
N LYS A 132 22.32 30.33 21.92
CA LYS A 132 22.44 28.87 21.91
C LYS A 132 21.87 28.30 20.62
N PRO A 133 22.36 27.14 20.17
CA PRO A 133 21.74 26.40 19.06
C PRO A 133 20.26 26.10 19.37
N VAL A 134 19.42 26.16 18.34
CA VAL A 134 17.96 25.93 18.44
C VAL A 134 17.57 24.62 17.76
N ALA A 135 16.52 23.99 18.26
CA ALA A 135 15.95 22.81 17.61
C ALA A 135 15.13 23.26 16.39
N SER A 136 15.69 23.10 15.19
CA SER A 136 15.07 23.59 13.95
C SER A 136 13.68 22.99 13.68
N CYS A 137 13.43 21.76 14.10
CA CYS A 137 12.12 21.11 13.93
C CYS A 137 10.99 21.74 14.75
N ALA A 138 11.31 22.45 15.85
CA ALA A 138 10.32 23.05 16.75
C ALA A 138 10.33 24.59 16.74
N MET A 139 11.37 25.21 16.18
CA MET A 139 11.49 26.65 16.10
C MET A 139 10.72 27.18 14.89
N PRO A 140 9.72 28.06 15.06
CA PRO A 140 9.05 28.69 13.94
C PRO A 140 10.00 29.62 13.17
N ALA A 141 9.91 29.61 11.86
CA ALA A 141 10.62 30.55 10.99
C ALA A 141 9.99 31.95 11.11
N LEU A 142 10.80 32.96 11.30
CA LEU A 142 10.38 34.37 11.45
C LEU A 142 10.95 35.22 10.30
N PRO A 143 10.26 36.30 9.90
CA PRO A 143 10.73 37.15 8.80
C PRO A 143 12.13 37.73 9.10
N GLY A 144 13.02 37.65 8.10
CA GLY A 144 14.39 38.12 8.20
C GLY A 144 15.33 37.29 9.08
N MET A 145 14.87 36.08 9.54
CA MET A 145 15.70 35.18 10.34
C MET A 145 16.89 34.68 9.52
N LYS A 146 18.09 34.70 10.10
CA LYS A 146 19.31 34.18 9.50
C LYS A 146 19.71 32.90 10.20
N ILE A 147 19.68 31.80 9.46
CA ILE A 147 19.92 30.45 9.93
C ILE A 147 21.26 29.97 9.36
N LYS A 148 22.10 29.41 10.21
CA LYS A 148 23.38 28.81 9.84
C LYS A 148 23.37 27.34 10.20
N THR A 149 23.55 26.47 9.20
CA THR A 149 23.35 25.02 9.36
C THR A 149 24.66 24.26 9.57
N ASP A 150 25.78 24.80 9.12
CA ASP A 150 27.08 24.12 9.10
C ASP A 150 28.18 24.90 9.84
N THR A 151 27.88 25.36 11.07
CA THR A 151 28.85 26.03 11.92
C THR A 151 29.60 25.06 12.82
N PRO A 152 30.81 25.39 13.32
CA PRO A 152 31.53 24.57 14.29
C PRO A 152 30.71 24.29 15.55
N LEU A 153 29.84 25.25 15.98
CA LEU A 153 28.96 25.07 17.11
C LEU A 153 27.86 24.05 16.84
N ALA A 154 27.23 24.14 15.66
CA ALA A 154 26.21 23.17 15.24
C ALA A 154 26.80 21.75 15.08
N LYS A 155 27.99 21.63 14.48
CA LYS A 155 28.70 20.34 14.34
C LYS A 155 29.00 19.71 15.69
N LYS A 156 29.57 20.47 16.62
CA LYS A 156 29.89 19.99 17.98
C LYS A 156 28.63 19.61 18.76
N ALA A 157 27.52 20.32 18.56
CA ALA A 157 26.26 20.02 19.21
C ALA A 157 25.68 18.70 18.69
N ARG A 158 25.70 18.46 17.36
CA ARG A 158 25.26 17.20 16.74
C ARG A 158 26.12 16.02 17.15
N GLU A 159 27.46 16.18 17.16
CA GLU A 159 28.40 15.18 17.66
C GLU A 159 28.07 14.75 19.10
N GLY A 160 27.84 15.73 20.00
CA GLY A 160 27.42 15.45 21.37
C GLY A 160 26.08 14.74 21.49
N VAL A 161 25.10 15.08 20.65
CA VAL A 161 23.81 14.38 20.60
C VAL A 161 23.98 12.96 20.13
N MET A 162 24.80 12.71 19.10
CA MET A 162 25.10 11.35 18.62
C MET A 162 25.75 10.52 19.71
N GLU A 163 26.68 11.08 20.47
CA GLU A 163 27.31 10.41 21.60
C GLU A 163 26.28 9.98 22.67
N PHE A 164 25.32 10.86 23.00
CA PHE A 164 24.21 10.53 23.91
C PHE A 164 23.32 9.40 23.37
N LEU A 165 22.95 9.42 22.09
CA LEU A 165 22.12 8.39 21.49
C LEU A 165 22.81 7.03 21.42
N LEU A 166 24.13 7.03 21.22
CA LEU A 166 24.95 5.82 21.16
C LEU A 166 25.36 5.27 22.53
N MET A 167 25.28 6.09 23.58
CA MET A 167 25.72 5.75 24.93
C MET A 167 25.17 4.41 25.41
N ASN A 168 23.86 4.21 25.33
CA ASN A 168 23.17 2.98 25.73
C ASN A 168 22.80 2.06 24.53
N HIS A 169 23.07 2.48 23.29
CA HIS A 169 22.73 1.69 22.13
C HIS A 169 23.61 0.43 22.07
N PRO A 170 23.03 -0.79 21.89
CA PRO A 170 23.80 -2.03 21.88
C PRO A 170 24.66 -2.17 20.60
N LEU A 171 25.71 -2.95 20.65
CA LEU A 171 26.59 -3.24 19.52
C LEU A 171 26.01 -4.36 18.63
N ASP A 172 24.76 -4.21 18.22
CA ASP A 172 23.96 -5.25 17.55
C ASP A 172 23.93 -5.12 16.03
N CYS A 173 24.62 -4.17 15.41
CA CYS A 173 24.52 -3.93 13.96
C CYS A 173 24.66 -5.22 13.11
N PRO A 174 25.58 -6.15 13.41
CA PRO A 174 25.72 -7.40 12.64
C PRO A 174 24.48 -8.31 12.70
N ILE A 175 23.71 -8.25 13.78
CA ILE A 175 22.51 -9.08 14.01
C ILE A 175 21.21 -8.25 13.97
N CYS A 176 21.29 -6.97 13.64
CA CYS A 176 20.14 -6.07 13.55
C CYS A 176 19.57 -6.09 12.13
N ASP A 177 18.27 -6.35 11.99
CA ASP A 177 17.59 -6.36 10.69
C ASP A 177 17.56 -4.97 10.01
N GLN A 178 17.77 -3.88 10.77
CA GLN A 178 17.90 -2.51 10.25
C GLN A 178 19.30 -2.20 9.70
N GLY A 179 20.30 -3.09 9.90
CA GLY A 179 21.68 -2.86 9.47
C GLY A 179 21.78 -2.62 7.96
N GLY A 180 22.33 -1.47 7.56
CA GLY A 180 22.46 -1.01 6.17
C GLY A 180 21.35 -0.08 5.67
N GLU A 181 20.25 0.08 6.44
CA GLU A 181 19.15 1.02 6.18
C GLU A 181 18.74 1.72 7.50
N CYS A 182 19.70 2.10 8.33
CA CYS A 182 19.50 2.60 9.68
C CYS A 182 19.90 4.06 9.79
N ASP A 183 18.94 4.95 10.07
CA ASP A 183 19.20 6.39 10.24
C ASP A 183 20.28 6.67 11.29
N LEU A 184 20.32 5.86 12.37
CA LEU A 184 21.33 6.02 13.42
C LEU A 184 22.74 5.67 12.92
N GLN A 185 22.90 4.63 12.09
CA GLN A 185 24.19 4.32 11.46
C GLN A 185 24.63 5.44 10.53
N ASP A 186 23.75 5.87 9.63
CA ASP A 186 24.07 6.87 8.61
C ASP A 186 24.40 8.22 9.23
N GLN A 187 23.59 8.67 10.21
CA GLN A 187 23.86 9.92 10.91
C GLN A 187 25.06 9.83 11.87
N SER A 188 25.35 8.65 12.43
CA SER A 188 26.57 8.46 13.22
C SER A 188 27.84 8.56 12.36
N MET A 189 27.81 8.03 11.15
CA MET A 189 28.91 8.16 10.18
C MET A 189 29.10 9.61 9.71
N ALA A 190 28.01 10.33 9.47
CA ALA A 190 28.06 11.69 8.92
C ALA A 190 28.39 12.76 9.98
N PHE A 191 27.93 12.59 11.21
CA PHE A 191 27.93 13.66 12.24
C PHE A 191 28.51 13.22 13.58
N GLY A 192 28.81 11.93 13.79
CA GLY A 192 29.34 11.40 15.04
C GLY A 192 30.85 11.53 15.17
N SER A 193 31.36 11.28 16.37
CA SER A 193 32.79 11.11 16.64
C SER A 193 33.26 9.68 16.34
N ASP A 194 34.54 9.51 16.04
CA ASP A 194 35.18 8.21 15.87
C ASP A 194 35.31 7.41 17.18
N ARG A 195 35.12 8.07 18.35
CA ARG A 195 35.26 7.46 19.67
C ARG A 195 34.13 7.83 20.61
N GLY A 196 33.68 6.85 21.40
CA GLY A 196 32.79 7.06 22.53
C GLY A 196 33.60 7.20 23.83
N ARG A 197 33.12 8.06 24.75
CA ARG A 197 33.71 8.27 26.08
C ARG A 197 33.08 7.43 27.19
N PHE A 198 31.92 6.79 26.87
CA PHE A 198 31.15 6.01 27.82
C PHE A 198 31.77 4.60 28.00
N THR A 199 32.19 4.30 29.21
CA THR A 199 32.87 3.06 29.58
C THR A 199 32.07 2.17 30.56
N GLU A 200 30.91 2.66 30.99
CA GLU A 200 30.03 1.93 31.91
C GLU A 200 29.15 0.89 31.16
N MET A 201 28.50 0.04 31.96
CA MET A 201 27.56 -0.96 31.40
C MET A 201 26.37 -0.30 30.71
N LYS A 202 26.09 -0.70 29.48
CA LYS A 202 24.95 -0.20 28.73
C LYS A 202 23.65 -0.74 29.31
N ARG A 203 22.61 0.09 29.26
CA ARG A 203 21.24 -0.24 29.69
C ARG A 203 20.67 -1.40 28.84
N SER A 204 19.93 -2.32 29.46
CA SER A 204 19.13 -3.34 28.80
C SER A 204 17.64 -3.09 29.07
N VAL A 205 16.82 -3.31 28.06
CA VAL A 205 15.35 -3.15 28.13
C VAL A 205 14.69 -4.45 27.66
N VAL A 206 13.68 -4.90 28.38
CA VAL A 206 12.93 -6.13 28.06
C VAL A 206 12.12 -5.92 26.78
N ASP A 207 12.17 -6.89 25.88
CA ASP A 207 11.40 -6.89 24.65
C ASP A 207 9.90 -7.05 24.95
N LYS A 208 9.07 -6.44 24.10
CA LYS A 208 7.60 -6.48 24.23
C LYS A 208 7.01 -7.38 23.15
N ASN A 209 5.92 -8.07 23.47
CA ASN A 209 5.17 -8.80 22.45
C ASN A 209 4.10 -7.89 21.84
N LEU A 210 4.33 -7.44 20.61
CA LEU A 210 3.40 -6.58 19.86
C LEU A 210 2.51 -7.37 18.86
N GLY A 211 2.60 -8.70 18.84
CA GLY A 211 1.80 -9.54 17.95
C GLY A 211 2.63 -10.27 16.88
N PRO A 212 1.98 -10.77 15.81
CA PRO A 212 2.64 -11.61 14.80
C PRO A 212 3.48 -10.81 13.79
N LEU A 213 3.28 -9.50 13.64
CA LEU A 213 3.84 -8.68 12.56
C LEU A 213 5.11 -7.94 12.96
N VAL A 214 5.14 -7.34 14.15
CA VAL A 214 6.22 -6.48 14.61
C VAL A 214 7.11 -7.21 15.62
N LYS A 215 8.40 -7.30 15.31
CA LYS A 215 9.44 -7.78 16.20
C LYS A 215 10.02 -6.60 16.97
N THR A 216 10.20 -6.76 18.26
CA THR A 216 10.80 -5.76 19.14
C THR A 216 12.18 -6.16 19.60
N VAL A 217 13.10 -5.21 19.66
CA VAL A 217 14.37 -5.27 20.38
C VAL A 217 14.54 -3.93 21.08
N MET A 218 13.88 -3.79 22.23
CA MET A 218 13.68 -2.48 22.86
C MET A 218 14.96 -1.86 23.41
N THR A 219 16.01 -2.64 23.64
CA THR A 219 17.34 -2.12 23.97
C THR A 219 17.91 -1.20 22.87
N ARG A 220 17.48 -1.36 21.60
CA ARG A 220 17.90 -0.53 20.46
C ARG A 220 17.12 0.79 20.36
N CYS A 221 16.04 0.93 21.12
CA CYS A 221 15.16 2.10 21.07
C CYS A 221 15.88 3.37 21.54
N ILE A 222 15.77 4.47 20.77
CA ILE A 222 16.32 5.79 21.09
C ILE A 222 15.26 6.77 21.63
N GLN A 223 14.11 6.28 22.05
CA GLN A 223 12.97 7.01 22.61
C GLN A 223 12.54 8.23 21.76
N CYS A 224 12.57 8.11 20.43
CA CYS A 224 12.19 9.19 19.51
C CYS A 224 10.67 9.44 19.47
N THR A 225 9.86 8.57 20.01
CA THR A 225 8.39 8.64 20.09
C THR A 225 7.64 8.62 18.75
N ARG A 226 8.29 8.37 17.61
CA ARG A 226 7.59 8.31 16.31
C ARG A 226 6.49 7.25 16.31
N CYS A 227 6.74 6.05 16.83
CA CYS A 227 5.77 4.94 16.87
C CYS A 227 4.57 5.26 17.78
N VAL A 228 4.78 5.92 18.92
CA VAL A 228 3.70 6.35 19.84
C VAL A 228 2.80 7.37 19.15
N ARG A 229 3.41 8.40 18.54
CA ARG A 229 2.65 9.43 17.82
C ARG A 229 1.93 8.87 16.58
N PHE A 230 2.55 7.96 15.86
CA PHE A 230 1.89 7.26 14.75
C PHE A 230 0.65 6.50 15.24
N ALA A 231 0.78 5.72 16.31
CA ALA A 231 -0.32 4.95 16.85
C ALA A 231 -1.50 5.85 17.23
N SER A 232 -1.27 6.96 17.92
CA SER A 232 -2.32 7.89 18.35
C SER A 232 -2.83 8.81 17.24
N GLU A 233 -1.96 9.36 16.40
CA GLU A 233 -2.32 10.39 15.42
C GLU A 233 -2.82 9.81 14.10
N VAL A 234 -2.12 8.81 13.55
CA VAL A 234 -2.44 8.21 12.24
C VAL A 234 -3.33 6.99 12.38
N ALA A 235 -2.90 5.99 13.15
CA ALA A 235 -3.68 4.75 13.33
C ALA A 235 -4.91 4.93 14.25
N GLY A 236 -4.91 5.94 15.12
CA GLY A 236 -6.02 6.22 16.01
C GLY A 236 -6.24 5.21 17.13
N VAL A 237 -5.15 4.57 17.56
CA VAL A 237 -5.14 3.59 18.64
C VAL A 237 -4.09 3.98 19.68
N GLU A 238 -4.41 3.83 20.95
CA GLU A 238 -3.48 4.13 22.05
C GLU A 238 -2.80 2.84 22.55
N ASP A 239 -2.28 2.05 21.60
CA ASP A 239 -1.65 0.77 21.93
C ASP A 239 -0.23 0.95 22.47
N LEU A 240 0.47 2.01 22.07
CA LEU A 240 1.85 2.31 22.47
C LEU A 240 1.91 3.57 23.32
N GLY A 241 2.72 3.54 24.37
CA GLY A 241 2.95 4.67 25.26
C GLY A 241 4.39 4.72 25.76
N MET A 242 4.71 5.82 26.47
CA MET A 242 5.96 5.97 27.18
C MET A 242 5.75 5.54 28.63
N LEU A 243 6.50 4.55 29.09
CA LEU A 243 6.44 3.96 30.41
C LEU A 243 7.65 4.40 31.22
N GLY A 244 7.47 4.67 32.51
CA GLY A 244 8.56 5.09 33.38
C GLY A 244 8.97 6.57 33.17
N ARG A 245 10.16 6.92 33.65
CA ARG A 245 10.73 8.28 33.54
C ARG A 245 12.24 8.26 33.65
N GLY A 246 12.88 9.29 33.09
CA GLY A 246 14.33 9.49 33.15
C GLY A 246 15.07 8.31 32.50
N SER A 247 16.13 7.81 33.14
CA SER A 247 16.89 6.68 32.62
C SER A 247 16.11 5.37 32.54
N GLY A 248 14.97 5.26 33.26
CA GLY A 248 14.06 4.12 33.23
C GLY A 248 12.93 4.22 32.20
N GLU A 249 12.91 5.28 31.38
CA GLU A 249 11.86 5.47 30.37
C GLU A 249 11.98 4.46 29.24
N GLU A 250 10.88 3.85 28.87
CA GLU A 250 10.80 2.87 27.78
C GLU A 250 9.49 3.04 26.98
N ILE A 251 9.50 2.61 25.72
CA ILE A 251 8.30 2.54 24.87
C ILE A 251 7.76 1.11 24.95
N GLY A 252 6.46 1.00 25.13
CA GLY A 252 5.79 -0.29 25.20
C GLY A 252 4.28 -0.15 25.29
N THR A 253 3.62 -1.29 25.41
CA THR A 253 2.19 -1.37 25.68
C THR A 253 1.95 -1.44 27.20
N TYR A 254 0.89 -0.79 27.66
CA TYR A 254 0.43 -0.99 29.02
C TYR A 254 -0.24 -2.39 29.11
N VAL A 255 0.18 -3.23 30.03
CA VAL A 255 -0.40 -4.58 30.26
C VAL A 255 -0.24 -5.54 29.04
N GLU A 256 0.91 -5.53 28.36
CA GLU A 256 1.24 -6.49 27.27
C GLU A 256 0.16 -6.64 26.16
N LYS A 257 -0.55 -5.56 25.84
CA LYS A 257 -1.56 -5.53 24.79
C LYS A 257 -0.90 -5.69 23.41
N LEU A 258 -1.50 -6.51 22.53
CA LEU A 258 -1.07 -6.63 21.15
C LEU A 258 -1.48 -5.39 20.35
N MET A 259 -0.71 -5.04 19.32
CA MET A 259 -1.13 -4.06 18.32
C MET A 259 -2.16 -4.71 17.39
N THR A 260 -3.37 -4.16 17.36
CA THR A 260 -4.50 -4.73 16.59
C THR A 260 -4.92 -3.86 15.41
N SER A 261 -4.28 -2.69 15.23
CA SER A 261 -4.59 -1.81 14.11
C SER A 261 -4.17 -2.43 12.79
N GLU A 262 -5.00 -2.24 11.78
CA GLU A 262 -4.78 -2.58 10.37
C GLU A 262 -3.58 -1.85 9.73
N LEU A 263 -3.02 -0.85 10.45
CA LEU A 263 -1.86 -0.05 10.02
C LEU A 263 -0.61 -0.32 10.86
N SER A 264 -0.63 -1.33 11.73
CA SER A 264 0.42 -1.56 12.74
C SER A 264 1.82 -1.74 12.13
N GLY A 265 1.93 -2.30 10.93
CA GLY A 265 3.20 -2.51 10.24
C GLY A 265 3.97 -1.24 9.87
N ASN A 266 3.29 -0.09 9.77
CA ASN A 266 3.97 1.17 9.43
C ASN A 266 4.93 1.67 10.53
N VAL A 267 4.79 1.18 11.77
CA VAL A 267 5.77 1.52 12.83
C VAL A 267 7.19 1.00 12.51
N ILE A 268 7.31 0.04 11.60
CA ILE A 268 8.59 -0.52 11.15
C ILE A 268 9.34 0.53 10.33
N ASP A 269 8.67 1.16 9.35
CA ASP A 269 9.29 2.12 8.43
C ASP A 269 9.65 3.43 9.14
N ILE A 270 8.79 3.90 10.06
CA ILE A 270 9.04 5.15 10.77
C ILE A 270 10.04 5.00 11.92
N CYS A 271 10.36 3.78 12.34
CA CYS A 271 11.36 3.56 13.40
C CYS A 271 12.77 3.81 12.84
N PRO A 272 13.49 4.85 13.32
CA PRO A 272 14.79 5.21 12.76
C PRO A 272 15.91 4.23 13.11
N VAL A 273 15.60 3.19 13.90
CA VAL A 273 16.55 2.19 14.39
C VAL A 273 15.91 0.80 14.37
N GLY A 274 16.70 -0.25 14.54
CA GLY A 274 16.22 -1.63 14.57
C GLY A 274 15.51 -2.06 15.86
N ALA A 275 14.81 -1.16 16.52
CA ALA A 275 14.01 -1.46 17.70
C ALA A 275 12.67 -2.11 17.34
N LEU A 276 12.03 -1.66 16.26
CA LEU A 276 10.81 -2.22 15.69
C LEU A 276 11.11 -2.67 14.26
N THR A 277 11.01 -3.95 13.99
CA THR A 277 11.34 -4.55 12.68
C THR A 277 10.27 -5.55 12.26
N SER A 278 10.26 -5.92 10.98
CA SER A 278 9.32 -6.92 10.46
C SER A 278 9.63 -8.30 11.02
N LYS A 279 8.70 -8.87 11.80
CA LYS A 279 8.86 -10.22 12.36
C LYS A 279 8.90 -11.31 11.27
N PRO A 280 8.04 -11.25 10.22
CA PRO A 280 8.10 -12.20 9.11
C PRO A 280 9.36 -12.11 8.24
N PHE A 281 10.00 -10.94 8.18
CA PHE A 281 11.23 -10.72 7.39
C PHE A 281 12.51 -10.93 8.21
N ALA A 282 12.41 -11.08 9.55
CA ALA A 282 13.58 -11.15 10.45
C ALA A 282 14.63 -12.15 9.96
N PHE A 283 15.87 -11.68 9.82
CA PHE A 283 17.09 -12.44 9.42
C PHE A 283 17.04 -13.10 8.03
N LYS A 284 16.14 -12.68 7.13
CA LYS A 284 16.02 -13.30 5.80
C LYS A 284 16.97 -12.74 4.76
N ALA A 285 17.18 -11.44 4.75
CA ALA A 285 18.05 -10.76 3.79
C ALA A 285 18.56 -9.43 4.33
N ARG A 286 19.60 -8.89 3.70
CA ARG A 286 20.06 -7.52 3.86
C ARG A 286 19.49 -6.65 2.73
N ASN A 287 19.34 -5.35 2.99
CA ASN A 287 18.78 -4.41 2.01
C ASN A 287 19.57 -4.36 0.70
N TRP A 288 20.89 -4.47 0.73
CA TRP A 288 21.75 -4.48 -0.47
C TRP A 288 21.65 -5.75 -1.32
N GLU A 289 21.04 -6.81 -0.80
CA GLU A 289 20.74 -8.04 -1.56
C GLU A 289 19.45 -7.95 -2.34
N LEU A 290 18.65 -6.90 -2.09
CA LEU A 290 17.30 -6.76 -2.59
C LEU A 290 17.25 -5.86 -3.83
N LYS A 291 16.47 -6.28 -4.82
CA LYS A 291 16.06 -5.47 -5.96
C LYS A 291 14.70 -4.85 -5.67
N GLY A 292 14.63 -3.54 -5.58
CA GLY A 292 13.36 -2.83 -5.42
C GLY A 292 12.69 -2.57 -6.77
N THR A 293 11.40 -2.87 -6.87
CA THR A 293 10.54 -2.58 -8.03
C THR A 293 9.32 -1.80 -7.56
N GLU A 294 9.04 -0.66 -8.17
CA GLU A 294 7.86 0.14 -7.88
C GLU A 294 6.62 -0.51 -8.51
N SER A 295 5.53 -0.58 -7.76
CA SER A 295 4.29 -1.22 -8.18
C SER A 295 3.11 -0.63 -7.39
N ILE A 296 1.95 -1.28 -7.50
CA ILE A 296 0.74 -0.96 -6.75
C ILE A 296 0.20 -2.20 -6.03
N ASP A 297 -0.52 -1.98 -4.95
CA ASP A 297 -1.30 -3.01 -4.26
C ASP A 297 -2.62 -3.25 -4.99
N ILE A 298 -2.99 -4.52 -5.10
CA ILE A 298 -4.26 -4.95 -5.70
C ILE A 298 -5.16 -5.74 -4.73
N THR A 299 -4.78 -5.81 -3.45
CA THR A 299 -5.55 -6.56 -2.45
C THR A 299 -6.81 -5.83 -1.97
N ASP A 300 -6.94 -4.55 -2.32
CA ASP A 300 -8.14 -3.74 -2.15
C ASP A 300 -8.30 -2.76 -3.34
N ALA A 301 -9.36 -1.96 -3.33
CA ALA A 301 -9.65 -1.00 -4.40
C ALA A 301 -8.92 0.34 -4.26
N VAL A 302 -8.08 0.55 -3.26
CA VAL A 302 -7.37 1.83 -3.07
C VAL A 302 -6.24 2.01 -4.07
N GLY A 303 -5.57 0.90 -4.46
CA GLY A 303 -4.40 0.96 -5.33
C GLY A 303 -3.21 1.64 -4.65
N SER A 304 -2.93 1.30 -3.39
CA SER A 304 -1.82 1.86 -2.63
C SER A 304 -0.50 1.66 -3.35
N ASN A 305 0.31 2.72 -3.43
CA ASN A 305 1.61 2.68 -4.08
C ASN A 305 2.61 1.94 -3.20
N ILE A 306 3.27 0.94 -3.76
CA ILE A 306 4.19 0.05 -3.05
C ILE A 306 5.52 -0.09 -3.77
N ARG A 307 6.52 -0.51 -3.01
CA ARG A 307 7.78 -1.03 -3.50
C ARG A 307 7.88 -2.50 -3.13
N ILE A 308 8.11 -3.34 -4.12
CA ILE A 308 8.32 -4.78 -3.96
C ILE A 308 9.81 -5.05 -3.94
N ASP A 309 10.33 -5.51 -2.82
CA ASP A 309 11.73 -5.90 -2.67
C ASP A 309 11.86 -7.40 -2.91
N SER A 310 12.60 -7.78 -3.94
CA SER A 310 12.82 -9.17 -4.38
C SER A 310 14.28 -9.60 -4.30
N ARG A 311 14.51 -10.90 -4.11
CA ARG A 311 15.83 -11.54 -4.23
C ARG A 311 15.71 -12.75 -5.15
N GLY A 312 16.25 -12.63 -6.37
CA GLY A 312 16.04 -13.62 -7.43
C GLY A 312 14.55 -13.75 -7.78
N PRO A 313 13.97 -14.95 -7.79
CA PRO A 313 12.56 -15.15 -8.14
C PRO A 313 11.60 -14.97 -6.95
N GLU A 314 12.07 -14.50 -5.82
CA GLU A 314 11.29 -14.47 -4.57
C GLU A 314 11.03 -13.04 -4.10
N VAL A 315 9.75 -12.72 -3.84
CA VAL A 315 9.36 -11.50 -3.13
C VAL A 315 9.72 -11.66 -1.64
N MET A 316 10.53 -10.75 -1.12
CA MET A 316 11.06 -10.81 0.24
C MET A 316 10.29 -9.93 1.21
N ARG A 317 9.87 -8.74 0.77
CA ARG A 317 9.06 -7.79 1.54
C ARG A 317 8.35 -6.80 0.61
N ILE A 318 7.31 -6.16 1.13
CA ILE A 318 6.61 -5.03 0.51
C ILE A 318 6.70 -3.84 1.45
N THR A 319 7.06 -2.68 0.91
CA THR A 319 7.16 -1.40 1.64
C THR A 319 6.33 -0.33 0.94
N PRO A 320 5.88 0.72 1.64
CA PRO A 320 5.16 1.82 1.01
C PRO A 320 6.05 2.61 0.06
N ARG A 321 5.45 3.16 -0.98
CA ARG A 321 6.00 4.20 -1.84
C ARG A 321 5.15 5.46 -1.69
N LEU A 322 5.80 6.61 -1.53
CA LEU A 322 5.13 7.88 -1.36
C LEU A 322 4.21 8.21 -2.54
N ASN A 323 2.93 8.43 -2.26
CA ASN A 323 1.98 9.04 -3.17
C ASN A 323 0.98 9.90 -2.37
N GLU A 324 1.10 11.23 -2.51
CA GLU A 324 0.29 12.20 -1.76
C GLU A 324 -1.20 12.07 -2.04
N ASP A 325 -1.57 11.70 -3.25
CA ASP A 325 -2.96 11.62 -3.68
C ASP A 325 -3.65 10.33 -3.21
N VAL A 326 -2.89 9.24 -2.96
CA VAL A 326 -3.46 7.93 -2.64
C VAL A 326 -3.18 7.55 -1.18
N ASN A 327 -1.99 7.05 -0.89
CA ASN A 327 -1.67 6.41 0.39
C ASN A 327 -0.72 7.22 1.28
N GLU A 328 -0.29 8.43 0.89
CA GLU A 328 0.81 9.14 1.55
C GLU A 328 2.05 8.24 1.67
N GLU A 329 2.50 7.96 2.89
CA GLU A 329 3.65 7.09 3.21
C GLU A 329 3.22 5.79 3.90
N TRP A 330 1.91 5.46 3.86
CA TRP A 330 1.34 4.36 4.63
C TRP A 330 0.80 3.25 3.73
N ILE A 331 0.80 2.02 4.23
CA ILE A 331 0.09 0.89 3.62
C ILE A 331 -0.56 0.04 4.71
N SER A 332 -1.57 -0.73 4.34
CA SER A 332 -2.23 -1.64 5.25
C SER A 332 -1.34 -2.84 5.62
N ASP A 333 -1.61 -3.46 6.75
CA ASP A 333 -0.90 -4.68 7.17
C ASP A 333 -1.16 -5.83 6.20
N LYS A 334 -2.34 -5.89 5.59
CA LYS A 334 -2.67 -6.84 4.53
C LYS A 334 -1.75 -6.64 3.32
N THR A 335 -1.67 -5.43 2.78
CA THR A 335 -0.77 -5.05 1.68
C THR A 335 0.68 -5.42 1.97
N ARG A 336 1.16 -5.09 3.19
CA ARG A 336 2.56 -5.27 3.60
C ARG A 336 2.97 -6.72 3.74
N PHE A 337 2.10 -7.58 4.23
CA PHE A 337 2.50 -8.90 4.72
C PHE A 337 1.87 -10.08 3.99
N CYS A 338 0.97 -9.88 3.02
CA CYS A 338 0.37 -10.97 2.24
C CYS A 338 1.35 -11.67 1.27
N TYR A 339 2.55 -11.12 1.07
CA TYR A 339 3.53 -11.58 0.06
C TYR A 339 3.96 -13.04 0.21
N ASP A 340 3.87 -13.63 1.40
CA ASP A 340 4.19 -15.04 1.58
C ASP A 340 3.12 -15.96 0.94
N GLY A 341 1.93 -15.44 0.67
CA GLY A 341 0.90 -16.11 -0.12
C GLY A 341 1.33 -16.35 -1.57
N LEU A 342 2.11 -15.42 -2.16
CA LEU A 342 2.63 -15.56 -3.53
C LEU A 342 3.50 -16.81 -3.77
N LYS A 343 3.94 -17.49 -2.73
CA LYS A 343 4.75 -18.71 -2.79
C LYS A 343 3.96 -19.98 -2.52
N ARG A 344 2.68 -19.88 -2.21
CA ARG A 344 1.85 -20.98 -1.73
C ARG A 344 0.67 -21.19 -2.63
N GLN A 345 0.22 -22.43 -2.72
CA GLN A 345 -0.95 -22.82 -3.52
C GLN A 345 -0.91 -22.30 -4.96
N ARG A 346 0.29 -22.13 -5.53
CA ARG A 346 0.49 -21.66 -6.92
C ARG A 346 0.11 -22.77 -7.91
N LEU A 347 -0.58 -22.35 -8.95
CA LEU A 347 -0.84 -23.18 -10.12
C LEU A 347 0.34 -23.02 -11.08
N ASN A 348 1.02 -24.13 -11.38
CA ASN A 348 2.27 -24.12 -12.15
C ASN A 348 2.09 -24.70 -13.57
N ASP A 349 1.20 -25.65 -13.75
CA ASP A 349 1.02 -26.38 -14.98
C ASP A 349 -0.45 -26.38 -15.42
N PRO A 350 -0.77 -26.42 -16.74
CA PRO A 350 -2.11 -26.70 -17.19
C PRO A 350 -2.55 -28.08 -16.75
N MET A 351 -3.78 -28.22 -16.28
CA MET A 351 -4.29 -29.52 -15.77
C MET A 351 -5.70 -29.78 -16.27
N ILE A 352 -6.00 -31.07 -16.54
CA ILE A 352 -7.33 -31.54 -16.87
C ILE A 352 -7.78 -32.56 -15.83
N ARG A 353 -9.04 -32.47 -15.41
CA ARG A 353 -9.65 -33.43 -14.49
C ARG A 353 -9.96 -34.74 -15.24
N GLY A 354 -9.36 -35.85 -14.82
CA GLY A 354 -9.62 -37.17 -15.36
C GLY A 354 -10.95 -37.73 -14.88
N SER A 355 -11.36 -38.83 -15.48
CA SER A 355 -12.57 -39.60 -15.10
C SER A 355 -12.49 -40.15 -13.66
N ASP A 356 -11.30 -40.22 -13.09
CA ASP A 356 -11.01 -40.58 -11.69
C ASP A 356 -11.19 -39.41 -10.72
N GLY A 357 -11.61 -38.22 -11.20
CA GLY A 357 -11.78 -36.99 -10.44
C GLY A 357 -10.48 -36.26 -10.08
N ARG A 358 -9.31 -36.81 -10.49
CA ARG A 358 -8.00 -36.21 -10.18
C ARG A 358 -7.51 -35.33 -11.33
N PHE A 359 -6.80 -34.28 -11.00
CA PHE A 359 -6.14 -33.45 -11.99
C PHE A 359 -4.85 -34.10 -12.49
N LYS A 360 -4.63 -34.01 -13.81
CA LYS A 360 -3.41 -34.46 -14.48
C LYS A 360 -2.82 -33.30 -15.25
N ALA A 361 -1.52 -33.07 -15.09
CA ALA A 361 -0.78 -32.07 -15.87
C ALA A 361 -0.79 -32.48 -17.35
N VAL A 362 -1.03 -31.53 -18.23
CA VAL A 362 -1.09 -31.69 -19.67
C VAL A 362 -0.35 -30.56 -20.37
N SER A 363 -0.15 -30.68 -21.70
CA SER A 363 0.39 -29.56 -22.46
C SER A 363 -0.62 -28.39 -22.57
N TRP A 364 -0.13 -27.16 -22.77
CA TRP A 364 -0.98 -26.01 -23.07
C TRP A 364 -1.93 -26.30 -24.26
N ARG A 365 -1.41 -26.93 -25.32
CA ARG A 365 -2.19 -27.25 -26.50
C ARG A 365 -3.36 -28.18 -26.17
N ASP A 366 -3.10 -29.27 -25.45
CA ASP A 366 -4.14 -30.23 -25.10
C ASP A 366 -5.23 -29.59 -24.23
N ALA A 367 -4.83 -28.73 -23.28
CA ALA A 367 -5.78 -28.02 -22.43
C ALA A 367 -6.67 -27.05 -23.23
N LEU A 368 -6.09 -26.27 -24.14
CA LEU A 368 -6.83 -25.30 -24.97
C LEU A 368 -7.73 -25.97 -25.98
N ASP A 369 -7.28 -27.07 -26.60
CA ASP A 369 -8.07 -27.82 -27.59
C ASP A 369 -9.30 -28.47 -26.94
N VAL A 370 -9.19 -29.05 -25.73
CA VAL A 370 -10.33 -29.58 -24.96
C VAL A 370 -11.36 -28.50 -24.65
N ILE A 371 -10.90 -27.32 -24.23
CA ILE A 371 -11.80 -26.18 -23.94
C ILE A 371 -12.53 -25.75 -25.21
N ALA A 372 -11.80 -25.54 -26.31
CA ALA A 372 -12.37 -25.14 -27.59
C ALA A 372 -13.40 -26.15 -28.13
N GLU A 373 -13.13 -27.46 -28.02
CA GLU A 373 -14.06 -28.50 -28.42
C GLU A 373 -15.38 -28.45 -27.65
N VAL A 374 -15.35 -28.20 -26.35
CA VAL A 374 -16.55 -28.07 -25.52
C VAL A 374 -17.32 -26.79 -25.89
N MET A 375 -16.62 -25.66 -26.04
CA MET A 375 -17.25 -24.37 -26.38
C MET A 375 -18.04 -24.44 -27.69
N HIS A 376 -17.55 -25.15 -28.68
CA HIS A 376 -18.28 -25.34 -29.97
C HIS A 376 -19.57 -26.16 -29.85
N LYS A 377 -19.73 -26.91 -28.77
CA LYS A 377 -20.94 -27.78 -28.55
C LYS A 377 -22.02 -27.05 -27.72
N VAL A 378 -21.67 -25.91 -27.11
CA VAL A 378 -22.55 -25.17 -26.22
C VAL A 378 -23.11 -23.97 -26.96
N LYS A 379 -24.36 -23.59 -26.67
CA LYS A 379 -24.97 -22.39 -27.25
C LYS A 379 -24.35 -21.11 -26.63
N PRO A 380 -24.27 -20.03 -27.40
CA PRO A 380 -23.69 -18.78 -26.89
C PRO A 380 -24.33 -18.27 -25.59
N GLU A 381 -25.64 -18.40 -25.44
CA GLU A 381 -26.38 -17.95 -24.25
C GLU A 381 -26.05 -18.77 -22.99
N GLU A 382 -25.52 -20.00 -23.17
CA GLU A 382 -25.13 -20.89 -22.08
C GLU A 382 -23.63 -20.79 -21.73
N ILE A 383 -22.88 -19.87 -22.43
CA ILE A 383 -21.48 -19.58 -22.15
C ILE A 383 -21.42 -18.34 -21.21
N VAL A 384 -20.76 -18.50 -20.09
CA VAL A 384 -20.63 -17.48 -19.05
C VAL A 384 -19.16 -17.28 -18.69
N GLY A 385 -18.75 -16.02 -18.51
CA GLY A 385 -17.42 -15.65 -18.04
C GLY A 385 -17.47 -14.76 -16.80
N VAL A 386 -16.62 -15.06 -15.82
CA VAL A 386 -16.50 -14.25 -14.61
C VAL A 386 -15.04 -13.88 -14.39
N ALA A 387 -14.77 -12.58 -14.30
CA ALA A 387 -13.48 -12.04 -13.90
C ALA A 387 -13.41 -11.91 -12.37
N GLY A 388 -12.31 -12.30 -11.76
CA GLY A 388 -12.13 -12.25 -10.33
C GLY A 388 -11.67 -10.90 -9.81
N LYS A 389 -11.62 -10.77 -8.51
CA LYS A 389 -11.32 -9.53 -7.76
C LYS A 389 -9.96 -8.90 -8.08
N LEU A 390 -8.98 -9.70 -8.51
CA LEU A 390 -7.61 -9.28 -8.79
C LEU A 390 -7.29 -9.18 -10.28
N SER A 391 -8.29 -9.30 -11.16
CA SER A 391 -8.11 -9.29 -12.61
C SER A 391 -7.71 -7.90 -13.11
N ASP A 392 -6.77 -7.84 -14.05
CA ASP A 392 -6.34 -6.60 -14.71
C ASP A 392 -7.22 -6.23 -15.92
N ALA A 393 -7.13 -4.99 -16.34
CA ALA A 393 -7.95 -4.44 -17.42
C ALA A 393 -7.67 -5.10 -18.78
N GLU A 394 -6.41 -5.39 -19.10
CA GLU A 394 -6.02 -6.06 -20.33
C GLU A 394 -6.65 -7.46 -20.43
N SER A 395 -6.60 -8.20 -19.35
CA SER A 395 -7.15 -9.57 -19.27
C SER A 395 -8.68 -9.57 -19.33
N MET A 396 -9.32 -8.60 -18.66
CA MET A 396 -10.77 -8.42 -18.75
C MET A 396 -11.23 -8.01 -20.15
N MET A 397 -10.47 -7.15 -20.84
CA MET A 397 -10.73 -6.78 -22.23
C MET A 397 -10.61 -7.97 -23.17
N ALA A 398 -9.55 -8.78 -22.98
CA ALA A 398 -9.37 -10.01 -23.76
C ALA A 398 -10.52 -11.01 -23.57
N LEU A 399 -10.95 -11.22 -22.33
CA LEU A 399 -12.07 -12.12 -22.00
C LEU A 399 -13.37 -11.61 -22.62
N LYS A 400 -13.65 -10.30 -22.52
CA LYS A 400 -14.83 -9.69 -23.15
C LYS A 400 -14.85 -9.86 -24.66
N ASP A 401 -13.76 -9.51 -25.33
CA ASP A 401 -13.66 -9.62 -26.78
C ASP A 401 -13.79 -11.10 -27.24
N PHE A 402 -13.22 -12.02 -26.48
CA PHE A 402 -13.30 -13.45 -26.77
C PHE A 402 -14.74 -13.97 -26.67
N LEU A 403 -15.41 -13.75 -25.55
CA LEU A 403 -16.79 -14.22 -25.36
C LEU A 403 -17.77 -13.56 -26.34
N ASN A 404 -17.61 -12.26 -26.61
CA ASN A 404 -18.42 -11.57 -27.62
C ASN A 404 -18.24 -12.18 -29.02
N ARG A 405 -17.03 -12.62 -29.40
CA ARG A 405 -16.80 -13.33 -30.67
C ARG A 405 -17.37 -14.72 -30.69
N MET A 406 -17.52 -15.38 -29.53
CA MET A 406 -18.27 -16.62 -29.37
C MET A 406 -19.79 -16.39 -29.36
N GLY A 407 -20.26 -15.13 -29.42
CA GLY A 407 -21.66 -14.76 -29.42
C GLY A 407 -22.30 -14.61 -28.03
N SER A 408 -21.51 -14.63 -26.95
CA SER A 408 -22.00 -14.48 -25.59
C SER A 408 -21.68 -13.08 -25.04
N ASN A 409 -22.67 -12.45 -24.39
CA ASN A 409 -22.52 -11.24 -23.60
C ASN A 409 -22.58 -11.49 -22.09
N ASN A 410 -22.62 -12.74 -21.65
CA ASN A 410 -22.72 -13.14 -20.25
C ASN A 410 -21.35 -13.04 -19.60
N ILE A 411 -20.91 -11.83 -19.29
CA ILE A 411 -19.62 -11.55 -18.65
C ILE A 411 -19.76 -10.49 -17.57
N TRP A 412 -19.16 -10.70 -16.40
CA TRP A 412 -19.07 -9.71 -15.34
C TRP A 412 -17.80 -9.92 -14.49
N CYS A 413 -17.57 -8.97 -13.55
CA CYS A 413 -16.55 -9.08 -12.54
C CYS A 413 -17.18 -9.36 -11.17
N GLU A 414 -16.53 -10.16 -10.34
CA GLU A 414 -16.93 -10.40 -8.94
C GLU A 414 -17.13 -9.06 -8.20
N GLY A 415 -18.24 -8.96 -7.47
CA GLY A 415 -18.65 -7.76 -6.76
C GLY A 415 -19.37 -6.70 -7.62
N ASN A 416 -19.50 -6.91 -8.94
CA ASN A 416 -20.20 -5.99 -9.84
C ASN A 416 -21.60 -6.49 -10.28
N GLY A 417 -22.02 -7.65 -9.82
CA GLY A 417 -23.26 -8.29 -10.26
C GLY A 417 -24.55 -7.48 -10.04
N GLY A 418 -24.51 -6.55 -9.12
CA GLY A 418 -25.67 -5.71 -8.79
C GLY A 418 -25.56 -4.25 -9.23
N GLN A 419 -24.51 -3.83 -9.94
CA GLN A 419 -24.31 -2.41 -10.31
C GLN A 419 -25.37 -1.93 -11.29
N PRO A 420 -26.19 -0.91 -10.96
CA PRO A 420 -27.35 -0.53 -11.78
C PRO A 420 -26.97 0.23 -13.05
N GLN A 421 -25.80 0.88 -13.12
CA GLN A 421 -25.46 1.79 -14.23
C GLN A 421 -23.94 1.84 -14.48
N ALA A 422 -23.39 0.86 -15.19
CA ALA A 422 -22.00 0.91 -15.65
C ALA A 422 -21.72 2.08 -16.61
N ASP A 423 -22.74 2.58 -17.31
CA ASP A 423 -22.63 3.71 -18.23
C ASP A 423 -22.42 5.05 -17.51
N LEU A 424 -22.66 5.11 -16.21
CA LEU A 424 -22.53 6.32 -15.41
C LEU A 424 -21.33 6.22 -14.46
N ARG A 425 -20.18 6.68 -14.90
CA ARG A 425 -18.91 6.58 -14.17
C ARG A 425 -18.97 7.22 -12.77
N SER A 426 -19.66 8.35 -12.62
CA SER A 426 -19.87 8.98 -11.31
C SER A 426 -20.73 8.16 -10.34
N GLY A 427 -21.45 7.15 -10.83
CA GLY A 427 -22.30 6.28 -10.02
C GLY A 427 -21.56 5.16 -9.29
N TYR A 428 -20.27 4.95 -9.58
CA TYR A 428 -19.47 3.88 -8.96
C TYR A 428 -18.07 4.31 -8.48
N LEU A 429 -17.72 5.59 -8.56
CA LEU A 429 -16.42 6.08 -8.13
C LEU A 429 -16.47 6.85 -6.81
N LEU A 430 -15.33 6.93 -6.14
CA LEU A 430 -15.06 7.86 -5.06
C LEU A 430 -14.82 9.26 -5.66
N ASN A 431 -15.89 9.96 -6.04
CA ASN A 431 -15.83 11.19 -6.83
C ASN A 431 -15.10 12.35 -6.14
N THR A 432 -15.15 12.42 -4.81
CA THR A 432 -14.39 13.42 -4.06
C THR A 432 -12.88 13.24 -4.29
N GLY A 433 -12.41 11.99 -4.44
CA GLY A 433 -11.01 11.64 -4.48
C GLY A 433 -10.42 11.39 -3.09
N ILE A 434 -9.44 10.48 -3.02
CA ILE A 434 -8.90 10.00 -1.74
C ILE A 434 -8.27 11.13 -0.93
N ALA A 435 -7.41 11.95 -1.55
CA ALA A 435 -6.76 13.08 -0.88
C ALA A 435 -7.75 14.19 -0.48
N ASP A 436 -8.72 14.46 -1.34
CA ASP A 436 -9.67 15.55 -1.12
C ASP A 436 -10.71 15.25 -0.03
N LEU A 437 -10.86 13.98 0.39
CA LEU A 437 -11.67 13.65 1.58
C LEU A 437 -11.20 14.42 2.83
N GLU A 438 -9.94 14.79 2.91
CA GLU A 438 -9.43 15.60 4.03
C GLU A 438 -10.09 16.99 4.13
N LYS A 439 -10.70 17.50 3.03
CA LYS A 439 -11.39 18.80 2.98
C LYS A 439 -12.87 18.73 3.43
N ALA A 440 -13.39 17.51 3.61
CA ALA A 440 -14.76 17.32 4.06
C ALA A 440 -14.92 17.70 5.54
N ASP A 441 -16.07 18.29 5.87
CA ASP A 441 -16.44 18.71 7.23
C ASP A 441 -17.60 17.89 7.81
N VAL A 442 -18.33 17.13 6.96
CA VAL A 442 -19.34 16.15 7.39
C VAL A 442 -19.24 14.92 6.50
N PHE A 443 -19.25 13.74 7.13
CA PHE A 443 -19.35 12.45 6.45
C PHE A 443 -20.66 11.75 6.81
N LEU A 444 -21.31 11.15 5.82
CA LEU A 444 -22.38 10.16 6.01
C LEU A 444 -21.94 8.84 5.37
N LEU A 445 -21.61 7.85 6.21
CA LEU A 445 -21.21 6.52 5.80
C LEU A 445 -22.43 5.60 5.75
N ILE A 446 -22.70 4.96 4.62
CA ILE A 446 -23.91 4.15 4.40
C ILE A 446 -23.50 2.73 3.99
N GLY A 447 -23.71 1.76 4.88
CA GLY A 447 -23.42 0.35 4.62
C GLY A 447 -21.95 0.06 4.29
N THR A 448 -21.01 0.88 4.79
CA THR A 448 -19.58 0.74 4.56
C THR A 448 -18.78 0.92 5.84
N GLN A 449 -17.72 0.14 5.98
CA GLN A 449 -16.74 0.25 7.07
C GLN A 449 -15.35 0.53 6.48
N PRO A 450 -15.03 1.77 6.13
CA PRO A 450 -13.76 2.11 5.46
C PRO A 450 -12.51 1.58 6.17
N ARG A 451 -12.55 1.41 7.49
CA ARG A 451 -11.44 0.87 8.27
C ARG A 451 -10.99 -0.52 7.79
N VAL A 452 -11.93 -1.39 7.41
CA VAL A 452 -11.64 -2.77 6.96
C VAL A 452 -11.78 -2.94 5.44
N GLU A 453 -12.54 -2.06 4.78
CA GLU A 453 -12.77 -2.11 3.34
C GLU A 453 -11.66 -1.38 2.55
N ALA A 454 -11.18 -0.23 3.09
CA ALA A 454 -10.21 0.64 2.44
C ALA A 454 -9.42 1.43 3.49
N ALA A 455 -8.44 0.79 4.14
CA ALA A 455 -7.73 1.33 5.29
C ALA A 455 -7.09 2.71 5.04
N MET A 456 -6.60 2.99 3.81
CA MET A 456 -6.02 4.30 3.45
C MET A 456 -7.11 5.39 3.31
N VAL A 457 -8.28 5.05 2.78
CA VAL A 457 -9.45 5.97 2.77
C VAL A 457 -9.88 6.29 4.20
N ASN A 458 -9.92 5.28 5.08
CA ASN A 458 -10.20 5.48 6.50
C ASN A 458 -9.19 6.41 7.19
N ALA A 459 -7.91 6.29 6.85
CA ALA A 459 -6.87 7.18 7.38
C ALA A 459 -7.13 8.66 6.99
N ARG A 460 -7.63 8.92 5.76
CA ARG A 460 -8.01 10.27 5.32
C ARG A 460 -9.24 10.80 6.07
N ILE A 461 -10.27 9.97 6.25
CA ILE A 461 -11.47 10.33 7.04
C ILE A 461 -11.06 10.65 8.49
N ARG A 462 -10.19 9.81 9.09
CA ARG A 462 -9.65 10.08 10.42
C ARG A 462 -8.93 11.42 10.50
N LYS A 463 -8.10 11.73 9.51
CA LYS A 463 -7.36 12.99 9.46
C LYS A 463 -8.31 14.19 9.38
N ALA A 464 -9.39 14.10 8.59
CA ALA A 464 -10.44 15.12 8.55
C ALA A 464 -11.18 15.25 9.90
N ALA A 465 -11.53 14.12 10.53
CA ALA A 465 -12.20 14.11 11.84
C ALA A 465 -11.32 14.71 12.95
N GLY A 466 -10.01 14.44 12.93
CA GLY A 466 -9.06 14.98 13.91
C GLY A 466 -8.67 16.44 13.65
N ALA A 467 -8.23 16.76 12.45
CA ALA A 467 -7.68 18.08 12.11
C ALA A 467 -8.77 19.14 11.85
N ASN A 468 -9.85 18.76 11.15
CA ASN A 468 -10.93 19.66 10.76
C ASN A 468 -12.19 19.49 11.63
N HIS A 469 -12.16 18.61 12.62
CA HIS A 469 -13.31 18.27 13.46
C HIS A 469 -14.54 17.86 12.65
N ALA A 470 -14.32 17.14 11.54
CA ALA A 470 -15.38 16.67 10.68
C ALA A 470 -16.32 15.73 11.44
N LYS A 471 -17.63 15.94 11.29
CA LYS A 471 -18.63 15.07 11.93
C LYS A 471 -18.86 13.84 11.08
N VAL A 472 -18.87 12.66 11.68
CA VAL A 472 -19.11 11.40 10.99
C VAL A 472 -20.41 10.78 11.48
N GLY A 473 -21.37 10.59 10.60
CA GLY A 473 -22.60 9.81 10.81
C GLY A 473 -22.48 8.46 10.11
N TYR A 474 -22.93 7.41 10.77
CA TYR A 474 -22.82 6.04 10.26
C TYR A 474 -24.16 5.29 10.30
N ILE A 475 -24.54 4.71 9.16
CA ILE A 475 -25.68 3.80 9.03
C ILE A 475 -25.15 2.43 8.61
N GLY A 476 -25.24 1.45 9.50
CA GLY A 476 -24.73 0.10 9.26
C GLY A 476 -24.65 -0.73 10.55
N PRO A 477 -24.14 -1.98 10.50
CA PRO A 477 -23.93 -2.78 11.69
C PRO A 477 -22.93 -2.10 12.63
N ALA A 478 -22.97 -2.46 13.93
CA ALA A 478 -22.01 -1.92 14.89
C ALA A 478 -20.57 -2.09 14.41
N ALA A 479 -19.78 -1.01 14.41
CA ALA A 479 -18.41 -0.98 13.93
C ALA A 479 -17.50 -0.26 14.91
N GLU A 480 -16.25 -0.66 14.94
CA GLU A 480 -15.19 0.04 15.70
C GLU A 480 -14.41 0.93 14.74
N PHE A 481 -14.73 2.23 14.71
CA PHE A 481 -13.90 3.23 14.04
C PHE A 481 -12.82 3.73 15.01
N ASN A 482 -11.76 4.26 14.46
CA ASN A 482 -10.64 4.86 15.19
C ASN A 482 -10.76 6.39 15.30
N TYR A 483 -11.98 6.92 15.22
CA TYR A 483 -12.38 8.32 15.39
C TYR A 483 -13.83 8.37 15.93
N ASP A 484 -14.20 9.54 16.46
CA ASP A 484 -15.56 9.76 16.98
C ASP A 484 -16.58 9.75 15.83
N TYR A 485 -17.69 9.05 16.04
CA TYR A 485 -18.79 8.99 15.08
C TYR A 485 -20.15 8.86 15.78
N GLU A 486 -21.21 9.29 15.10
CA GLU A 486 -22.58 9.11 15.52
C GLU A 486 -23.21 7.91 14.80
N HIS A 487 -23.55 6.86 15.56
CA HIS A 487 -24.27 5.70 15.01
C HIS A 487 -25.74 6.06 14.83
N LEU A 488 -26.19 6.29 13.60
CA LEU A 488 -27.51 6.79 13.27
C LEU A 488 -28.56 5.68 13.20
N GLY A 489 -28.15 4.46 12.85
CA GLY A 489 -29.02 3.30 12.74
C GLY A 489 -28.39 2.15 11.95
N THR A 490 -29.12 1.03 11.83
CA THR A 490 -28.61 -0.18 11.18
C THR A 490 -29.28 -0.50 9.84
N SER A 491 -30.38 0.19 9.51
CA SER A 491 -31.24 -0.18 8.39
C SER A 491 -31.50 0.99 7.44
N PRO A 492 -31.96 0.71 6.22
CA PRO A 492 -32.31 1.75 5.25
C PRO A 492 -33.42 2.72 5.68
N GLN A 493 -34.26 2.37 6.68
CA GLN A 493 -35.28 3.29 7.20
C GLN A 493 -34.67 4.57 7.78
N THR A 494 -33.55 4.47 8.48
CA THR A 494 -32.82 5.66 8.97
C THR A 494 -32.43 6.59 7.82
N LEU A 495 -32.00 6.02 6.69
CA LEU A 495 -31.67 6.79 5.50
C LEU A 495 -32.87 7.51 4.93
N LEU A 496 -34.05 6.87 4.91
CA LEU A 496 -35.30 7.49 4.48
C LEU A 496 -35.68 8.66 5.40
N GLU A 497 -35.54 8.52 6.71
CA GLU A 497 -35.80 9.61 7.67
C GLU A 497 -34.89 10.82 7.45
N ILE A 498 -33.61 10.56 7.11
CA ILE A 498 -32.67 11.63 6.72
C ILE A 498 -33.11 12.28 5.41
N ALA A 499 -33.47 11.49 4.38
CA ALA A 499 -33.91 11.99 3.10
C ALA A 499 -35.17 12.87 3.19
N GLU A 500 -36.09 12.54 4.11
CA GLU A 500 -37.31 13.32 4.41
C GLU A 500 -37.04 14.51 5.35
N GLY A 501 -35.84 14.70 5.82
CA GLY A 501 -35.45 15.80 6.72
C GLY A 501 -35.96 15.65 8.17
N ARG A 502 -36.43 14.46 8.54
CA ARG A 502 -36.94 14.17 9.90
C ARG A 502 -35.83 13.83 10.91
N HIS A 503 -34.69 13.38 10.43
CA HIS A 503 -33.53 13.05 11.28
C HIS A 503 -32.64 14.26 11.54
N SER A 504 -32.14 14.43 12.78
CA SER A 504 -31.29 15.55 13.21
C SER A 504 -30.02 15.72 12.36
N PHE A 505 -29.41 14.61 11.92
CA PHE A 505 -28.17 14.61 11.16
C PHE A 505 -28.31 15.27 9.77
N PHE A 506 -29.52 15.33 9.20
CA PHE A 506 -29.76 16.06 7.94
C PHE A 506 -29.36 17.53 8.04
N SER A 507 -29.60 18.18 9.17
CA SER A 507 -29.19 19.56 9.36
C SER A 507 -27.66 19.73 9.34
N ALA A 508 -26.91 18.76 9.84
CA ALA A 508 -25.46 18.77 9.77
C ALA A 508 -24.96 18.69 8.31
N ILE A 509 -25.53 17.77 7.50
CA ILE A 509 -25.17 17.63 6.08
C ILE A 509 -25.51 18.90 5.31
N LYS A 510 -26.72 19.45 5.52
CA LYS A 510 -27.23 20.64 4.80
C LYS A 510 -26.41 21.90 5.08
N ASN A 511 -25.90 22.06 6.31
CA ASN A 511 -25.13 23.24 6.72
C ASN A 511 -23.62 23.05 6.50
N ALA A 512 -23.18 21.88 6.07
CA ALA A 512 -21.78 21.60 5.79
C ALA A 512 -21.27 22.40 4.59
N LYS A 513 -20.00 22.81 4.67
CA LYS A 513 -19.29 23.43 3.56
C LYS A 513 -18.95 22.40 2.47
N ASN A 514 -18.44 21.27 2.89
CA ASN A 514 -18.00 20.18 2.02
C ASN A 514 -18.54 18.83 2.53
N PRO A 515 -19.85 18.57 2.40
CA PRO A 515 -20.41 17.30 2.83
C PRO A 515 -19.97 16.15 1.92
N ALA A 516 -19.65 14.98 2.51
CA ALA A 516 -19.32 13.76 1.79
C ALA A 516 -20.26 12.63 2.20
N ILE A 517 -20.91 12.00 1.25
CA ILE A 517 -21.71 10.78 1.41
C ILE A 517 -20.91 9.64 0.81
N ILE A 518 -20.65 8.58 1.56
CA ILE A 518 -19.93 7.40 1.08
C ILE A 518 -20.83 6.18 1.19
N VAL A 519 -21.12 5.58 0.05
CA VAL A 519 -21.95 4.38 -0.08
C VAL A 519 -21.05 3.17 -0.28
N GLY A 520 -21.22 2.12 0.50
CA GLY A 520 -20.44 0.88 0.36
C GLY A 520 -20.89 0.03 -0.82
N ALA A 521 -19.94 -0.64 -1.48
CA ALA A 521 -20.22 -1.52 -2.62
C ALA A 521 -21.17 -2.69 -2.29
N GLY A 522 -21.17 -3.19 -1.04
CA GLY A 522 -22.11 -4.22 -0.60
C GLY A 522 -23.59 -3.84 -0.69
N LEU A 523 -23.90 -2.56 -0.83
CA LEU A 523 -25.28 -2.10 -1.10
C LEU A 523 -25.80 -2.62 -2.44
N PHE A 524 -24.96 -2.75 -3.45
CA PHE A 524 -25.37 -3.15 -4.79
C PHE A 524 -25.83 -4.62 -4.90
N GLU A 525 -25.50 -5.44 -3.90
CA GLU A 525 -25.98 -6.83 -3.80
C GLU A 525 -27.41 -6.93 -3.24
N ARG A 526 -27.97 -5.83 -2.75
CA ARG A 526 -29.31 -5.81 -2.18
C ARG A 526 -30.40 -5.67 -3.26
N GLU A 527 -31.54 -6.35 -3.04
CA GLU A 527 -32.70 -6.25 -3.95
C GLU A 527 -33.36 -4.86 -3.94
N ASP A 528 -33.22 -4.11 -2.82
CA ASP A 528 -33.78 -2.75 -2.65
C ASP A 528 -32.78 -1.62 -2.95
N LYS A 529 -31.65 -1.94 -3.59
CA LYS A 529 -30.59 -0.99 -3.93
C LYS A 529 -31.09 0.29 -4.59
N ASP A 530 -32.05 0.17 -5.52
CA ASP A 530 -32.63 1.32 -6.24
C ASP A 530 -33.39 2.29 -5.32
N ALA A 531 -34.13 1.75 -4.34
CA ALA A 531 -34.84 2.56 -3.35
C ALA A 531 -33.85 3.30 -2.42
N ILE A 532 -32.78 2.61 -2.01
CA ILE A 532 -31.72 3.18 -1.18
C ILE A 532 -30.98 4.29 -1.94
N LEU A 533 -30.55 4.02 -3.18
CA LEU A 533 -29.86 5.02 -4.03
C LEU A 533 -30.76 6.24 -4.32
N SER A 534 -32.09 6.04 -4.49
CA SER A 534 -33.06 7.15 -4.63
C SER A 534 -33.08 8.05 -3.39
N SER A 535 -32.98 7.46 -2.20
CA SER A 535 -32.90 8.23 -0.94
C SER A 535 -31.56 8.97 -0.83
N VAL A 536 -30.44 8.33 -1.20
CA VAL A 536 -29.11 8.96 -1.25
C VAL A 536 -29.12 10.15 -2.22
N GLU A 537 -29.71 10.00 -3.41
CA GLU A 537 -29.82 11.05 -4.40
C GLU A 537 -30.69 12.21 -3.89
N THR A 538 -31.77 11.90 -3.17
CA THR A 538 -32.66 12.91 -2.55
C THR A 538 -31.87 13.73 -1.51
N ILE A 539 -31.06 13.09 -0.66
CA ILE A 539 -30.20 13.79 0.29
C ILE A 539 -29.16 14.64 -0.45
N ALA A 540 -28.50 14.07 -1.45
CA ALA A 540 -27.47 14.76 -2.22
C ALA A 540 -27.98 16.04 -2.89
N LYS A 541 -29.18 15.99 -3.44
CA LYS A 541 -29.87 17.16 -4.06
C LYS A 541 -30.30 18.19 -3.02
N SER A 542 -30.96 17.74 -1.95
CA SER A 542 -31.56 18.67 -0.96
C SER A 542 -30.52 19.31 -0.04
N ALA A 543 -29.38 18.68 0.15
CA ALA A 543 -28.25 19.20 0.94
C ALA A 543 -27.10 19.78 0.07
N ASN A 544 -27.27 19.90 -1.24
CA ASN A 544 -26.29 20.48 -2.16
C ASN A 544 -24.89 19.81 -2.04
N VAL A 545 -24.88 18.48 -1.95
CA VAL A 545 -23.67 17.66 -1.81
C VAL A 545 -22.83 17.70 -3.09
N ILE A 546 -23.48 17.94 -4.24
CA ILE A 546 -22.84 18.01 -5.55
C ILE A 546 -22.92 19.42 -6.08
N ARG A 547 -21.77 20.01 -6.34
CA ARG A 547 -21.57 21.36 -6.86
C ARG A 547 -20.48 21.35 -7.93
N PRO A 548 -20.31 22.40 -8.74
CA PRO A 548 -19.23 22.46 -9.73
C PRO A 548 -17.81 22.35 -9.15
N ASP A 549 -17.63 22.81 -7.91
CA ASP A 549 -16.36 22.83 -7.18
C ASP A 549 -16.21 21.66 -6.19
N TRP A 550 -17.27 20.89 -5.96
CA TRP A 550 -17.28 19.79 -5.00
C TRP A 550 -18.26 18.69 -5.37
N ASN A 551 -17.78 17.47 -5.58
CA ASN A 551 -18.62 16.29 -5.72
C ASN A 551 -18.44 15.39 -4.50
N GLY A 552 -19.36 15.53 -3.53
CA GLY A 552 -19.34 14.79 -2.27
C GLY A 552 -20.09 13.46 -2.30
N LEU A 553 -20.63 13.03 -3.43
CA LEU A 553 -21.29 11.73 -3.55
C LEU A 553 -20.30 10.66 -4.02
N ASN A 554 -20.08 9.67 -3.20
CA ASN A 554 -19.02 8.67 -3.35
C ASN A 554 -19.55 7.25 -3.25
N VAL A 555 -18.98 6.35 -4.04
CA VAL A 555 -19.10 4.91 -3.87
C VAL A 555 -17.71 4.36 -3.51
N LEU A 556 -17.62 3.55 -2.46
CA LEU A 556 -16.40 2.87 -2.05
C LEU A 556 -16.41 1.45 -2.60
N LEU A 557 -15.55 1.19 -3.58
CA LEU A 557 -15.33 -0.13 -4.14
C LEU A 557 -14.45 -0.98 -3.22
N LEU A 558 -14.55 -2.30 -3.34
CA LEU A 558 -13.84 -3.26 -2.47
C LEU A 558 -12.61 -3.87 -3.15
N ASN A 559 -12.68 -4.11 -4.47
CA ASN A 559 -11.71 -4.93 -5.19
C ASN A 559 -11.01 -4.14 -6.29
N ALA A 560 -9.76 -4.43 -6.56
CA ALA A 560 -8.94 -3.72 -7.55
C ALA A 560 -9.47 -3.83 -8.99
N ALA A 561 -10.15 -4.93 -9.33
CA ALA A 561 -10.70 -5.14 -10.67
C ALA A 561 -11.97 -4.33 -10.95
N GLN A 562 -12.74 -3.93 -9.91
CA GLN A 562 -14.11 -3.46 -10.06
C GLN A 562 -14.27 -2.21 -10.92
N ALA A 563 -13.45 -1.17 -10.70
CA ALA A 563 -13.56 0.08 -11.44
C ALA A 563 -13.25 -0.14 -12.93
N ALA A 564 -12.15 -0.82 -13.24
CA ALA A 564 -11.77 -1.13 -14.62
C ALA A 564 -12.80 -2.05 -15.31
N ALA A 565 -13.38 -3.01 -14.60
CA ALA A 565 -14.44 -3.87 -15.13
C ALA A 565 -15.69 -3.06 -15.53
N LEU A 566 -16.09 -2.10 -14.70
CA LEU A 566 -17.22 -1.21 -15.00
C LEU A 566 -16.91 -0.25 -16.15
N ASP A 567 -15.69 0.32 -16.19
CA ASP A 567 -15.23 1.13 -17.32
C ASP A 567 -15.24 0.35 -18.65
N LEU A 568 -14.91 -0.95 -18.61
CA LEU A 568 -14.96 -1.86 -19.77
C LEU A 568 -16.36 -2.39 -20.05
N GLY A 569 -17.36 -2.13 -19.20
CA GLY A 569 -18.73 -2.60 -19.34
C GLY A 569 -18.88 -4.11 -19.11
N LEU A 570 -18.17 -4.69 -18.16
CA LEU A 570 -18.35 -6.08 -17.70
C LEU A 570 -19.52 -6.11 -16.70
N VAL A 571 -20.71 -6.15 -17.21
CA VAL A 571 -21.97 -6.17 -16.43
C VAL A 571 -22.84 -7.30 -16.96
N PRO A 572 -23.43 -8.17 -16.12
CA PRO A 572 -24.25 -9.27 -16.58
C PRO A 572 -25.55 -8.76 -17.22
N GLU A 573 -25.97 -9.40 -18.30
CA GLU A 573 -27.31 -9.18 -18.88
C GLU A 573 -28.43 -9.63 -17.93
N SER A 574 -28.16 -10.70 -17.16
CA SER A 574 -29.07 -11.25 -16.15
C SER A 574 -28.27 -11.79 -14.96
N GLU A 575 -28.72 -11.49 -13.75
CA GLU A 575 -28.16 -12.03 -12.50
C GLU A 575 -28.27 -13.56 -12.42
N LYS A 576 -29.16 -14.17 -13.20
CA LYS A 576 -29.40 -15.62 -13.25
C LYS A 576 -28.64 -16.36 -14.35
N SER A 577 -27.76 -15.69 -15.09
CA SER A 577 -27.03 -16.31 -16.20
C SER A 577 -26.17 -17.51 -15.76
N ILE A 578 -25.68 -17.52 -14.54
CA ILE A 578 -24.87 -18.62 -13.99
C ILE A 578 -25.69 -19.90 -13.75
N GLU A 579 -26.99 -19.78 -13.42
CA GLU A 579 -27.91 -20.90 -13.16
C GLU A 579 -28.22 -21.72 -14.44
N SER A 580 -28.03 -21.11 -15.61
CA SER A 580 -28.25 -21.70 -16.92
C SER A 580 -26.95 -22.02 -17.65
N ALA A 581 -25.80 -21.81 -17.04
CA ALA A 581 -24.48 -21.99 -17.66
C ALA A 581 -24.20 -23.47 -17.90
N LYS A 582 -23.84 -23.83 -19.16
CA LYS A 582 -23.24 -25.13 -19.50
C LYS A 582 -21.74 -25.05 -19.71
N PHE A 583 -21.24 -23.84 -19.93
CA PHE A 583 -19.83 -23.55 -19.98
C PHE A 583 -19.56 -22.31 -19.11
N LEU A 584 -18.67 -22.45 -18.11
CA LEU A 584 -18.32 -21.41 -17.18
C LEU A 584 -16.80 -21.17 -17.22
N TYR A 585 -16.40 -19.94 -17.56
CA TYR A 585 -15.00 -19.51 -17.55
C TYR A 585 -14.73 -18.60 -16.34
N LEU A 586 -13.95 -19.07 -15.40
CA LEU A 586 -13.57 -18.36 -14.17
C LEU A 586 -12.14 -17.84 -14.31
N MET A 587 -11.96 -16.55 -14.50
CA MET A 587 -10.64 -15.89 -14.58
C MET A 587 -10.26 -15.32 -13.21
N GLY A 588 -9.63 -16.13 -12.35
CA GLY A 588 -9.27 -15.75 -10.98
C GLY A 588 -10.48 -15.48 -10.08
N ALA A 589 -11.65 -15.96 -10.44
CA ALA A 589 -12.90 -15.78 -9.72
C ALA A 589 -13.10 -16.92 -8.71
N ASP A 590 -12.96 -16.61 -7.42
CA ASP A 590 -12.95 -17.59 -6.33
C ASP A 590 -14.11 -17.42 -5.33
N ASP A 591 -14.84 -16.31 -5.39
CA ASP A 591 -15.95 -16.03 -4.46
C ASP A 591 -17.33 -16.14 -5.16
N VAL A 592 -17.35 -16.76 -6.34
CA VAL A 592 -18.60 -17.10 -7.04
C VAL A 592 -19.34 -18.22 -6.29
N ASN A 593 -20.65 -18.04 -6.10
CA ASN A 593 -21.47 -19.12 -5.51
C ASN A 593 -21.63 -20.28 -6.51
N LEU A 594 -20.77 -21.28 -6.37
CA LEU A 594 -20.73 -22.46 -7.24
C LEU A 594 -21.90 -23.46 -7.02
N ASP A 595 -22.66 -23.31 -5.93
CA ASP A 595 -23.84 -24.13 -5.67
C ASP A 595 -24.96 -23.82 -6.67
N ASN A 596 -24.96 -22.61 -7.24
CA ASN A 596 -25.90 -22.20 -8.28
C ASN A 596 -25.50 -22.68 -9.69
N VAL A 597 -24.30 -23.24 -9.86
CA VAL A 597 -23.79 -23.73 -11.15
C VAL A 597 -24.32 -25.13 -11.41
N PRO A 598 -24.94 -25.42 -12.58
CA PRO A 598 -25.41 -26.76 -12.93
C PRO A 598 -24.32 -27.83 -12.77
N SER A 599 -24.69 -29.01 -12.27
CA SER A 599 -23.72 -30.07 -11.99
C SER A 599 -23.02 -30.63 -13.24
N ASP A 600 -23.66 -30.50 -14.41
CA ASP A 600 -23.16 -30.87 -15.72
C ASP A 600 -22.42 -29.78 -16.47
N ALA A 601 -22.33 -28.57 -15.90
CA ALA A 601 -21.59 -27.46 -16.49
C ALA A 601 -20.08 -27.75 -16.55
N PHE A 602 -19.50 -27.46 -17.72
CA PHE A 602 -18.04 -27.52 -17.89
C PHE A 602 -17.39 -26.26 -17.38
N VAL A 603 -16.52 -26.37 -16.38
CA VAL A 603 -15.90 -25.24 -15.70
C VAL A 603 -14.41 -25.18 -16.04
N VAL A 604 -13.97 -24.02 -16.54
CA VAL A 604 -12.57 -23.68 -16.74
C VAL A 604 -12.17 -22.69 -15.66
N TYR A 605 -11.11 -22.98 -14.95
CA TYR A 605 -10.50 -22.05 -14.00
C TYR A 605 -9.13 -21.61 -14.54
N GLN A 606 -8.98 -20.32 -14.78
CA GLN A 606 -7.71 -19.68 -15.11
C GLN A 606 -7.31 -18.78 -13.93
N GLY A 607 -6.14 -18.99 -13.36
CA GLY A 607 -5.70 -18.17 -12.23
C GLY A 607 -4.33 -18.55 -11.71
N HIS A 608 -3.82 -17.77 -10.76
CA HIS A 608 -2.48 -17.94 -10.21
C HIS A 608 -2.42 -18.81 -8.95
N HIS A 609 -3.54 -19.00 -8.27
CA HIS A 609 -3.62 -19.77 -7.02
C HIS A 609 -4.73 -20.83 -7.11
N GLY A 610 -4.52 -21.95 -6.45
CA GLY A 610 -5.57 -22.91 -6.18
C GLY A 610 -6.38 -22.49 -4.96
N ASP A 611 -7.58 -21.98 -5.19
CA ASP A 611 -8.53 -21.58 -4.15
C ASP A 611 -9.89 -22.30 -4.36
N GLN A 612 -11.00 -21.75 -3.88
CA GLN A 612 -12.29 -22.47 -3.81
C GLN A 612 -12.81 -22.93 -5.17
N SER A 613 -12.68 -22.11 -6.21
CA SER A 613 -13.21 -22.43 -7.55
C SER A 613 -12.49 -23.58 -8.26
N VAL A 614 -11.25 -23.85 -7.91
CA VAL A 614 -10.47 -24.96 -8.46
C VAL A 614 -11.13 -26.32 -8.20
N TYR A 615 -11.81 -26.48 -7.05
CA TYR A 615 -12.47 -27.75 -6.69
C TYR A 615 -13.59 -28.15 -7.66
N ARG A 616 -14.17 -27.17 -8.38
CA ARG A 616 -15.26 -27.43 -9.35
C ARG A 616 -14.75 -27.48 -10.80
N ALA A 617 -13.51 -27.01 -11.05
CA ALA A 617 -12.96 -26.93 -12.41
C ALA A 617 -12.78 -28.29 -13.08
N ASN A 618 -13.03 -28.31 -14.38
CA ASN A 618 -12.68 -29.45 -15.29
C ASN A 618 -11.28 -29.21 -15.87
N VAL A 619 -10.93 -27.99 -16.19
CA VAL A 619 -9.62 -27.59 -16.69
C VAL A 619 -9.07 -26.43 -15.84
N ILE A 620 -7.80 -26.49 -15.52
CA ILE A 620 -7.06 -25.45 -14.81
C ILE A 620 -5.97 -24.89 -15.73
N LEU A 621 -5.92 -23.57 -15.85
CA LEU A 621 -4.92 -22.82 -16.63
C LEU A 621 -4.11 -21.92 -15.69
N PRO A 622 -2.79 -22.12 -15.55
CA PRO A 622 -1.97 -21.34 -14.63
C PRO A 622 -1.69 -19.95 -15.18
N ALA A 623 -1.99 -18.93 -14.36
CA ALA A 623 -1.81 -17.52 -14.71
C ALA A 623 -0.74 -16.82 -13.83
N SER A 624 -0.23 -15.68 -14.31
CA SER A 624 0.73 -14.82 -13.61
C SER A 624 0.07 -14.04 -12.49
N ALA A 625 0.74 -13.93 -11.34
CA ALA A 625 0.34 -13.01 -10.28
C ALA A 625 0.77 -11.56 -10.61
N PHE A 626 0.20 -10.57 -9.90
CA PHE A 626 0.46 -9.14 -10.16
C PHE A 626 1.94 -8.74 -10.03
N THR A 627 2.72 -9.46 -9.24
CA THR A 627 4.17 -9.22 -9.08
C THR A 627 5.00 -9.78 -10.24
N GLU A 628 4.38 -10.50 -11.16
CA GLU A 628 5.01 -11.22 -12.26
C GLU A 628 4.67 -10.64 -13.63
N LYS A 629 3.74 -9.69 -13.72
CA LYS A 629 3.22 -9.12 -14.97
C LYS A 629 3.13 -7.60 -14.95
N GLU A 630 3.15 -7.01 -16.13
CA GLU A 630 2.77 -5.62 -16.37
C GLU A 630 1.28 -5.58 -16.67
N ALA A 631 0.51 -4.86 -15.85
CA ALA A 631 -0.94 -4.88 -15.93
C ALA A 631 -1.55 -3.56 -15.44
N THR A 632 -2.68 -3.16 -16.03
CA THR A 632 -3.38 -1.91 -15.74
C THR A 632 -4.57 -2.15 -14.82
N TYR A 633 -4.73 -1.27 -13.84
CA TYR A 633 -5.83 -1.24 -12.87
C TYR A 633 -6.40 0.17 -12.75
N ALA A 634 -7.66 0.30 -12.40
CA ALA A 634 -8.26 1.55 -11.98
C ALA A 634 -8.69 1.45 -10.52
N ASN A 635 -8.25 2.38 -9.67
CA ASN A 635 -8.60 2.36 -8.27
C ASN A 635 -10.01 2.93 -7.99
N THR A 636 -10.45 2.92 -6.73
CA THR A 636 -11.79 3.36 -6.34
C THR A 636 -12.12 4.82 -6.69
N GLU A 637 -11.12 5.72 -6.84
CA GLU A 637 -11.33 7.09 -7.33
C GLU A 637 -11.26 7.22 -8.87
N GLY A 638 -11.07 6.11 -9.59
CA GLY A 638 -10.93 6.07 -11.04
C GLY A 638 -9.55 6.47 -11.56
N ARG A 639 -8.53 6.49 -10.71
CA ARG A 639 -7.13 6.69 -11.09
C ARG A 639 -6.58 5.42 -11.72
N THR A 640 -6.06 5.54 -12.92
CA THR A 640 -5.44 4.42 -13.62
C THR A 640 -4.00 4.24 -13.17
N GLN A 641 -3.61 3.02 -12.80
CA GLN A 641 -2.29 2.68 -12.30
C GLN A 641 -1.79 1.38 -12.92
N GLN A 642 -0.48 1.14 -12.88
CA GLN A 642 0.13 -0.05 -13.47
C GLN A 642 1.02 -0.80 -12.49
N THR A 643 0.98 -2.14 -12.57
CA THR A 643 1.98 -3.01 -11.95
C THR A 643 3.20 -3.15 -12.85
N VAL A 644 4.34 -3.46 -12.24
CA VAL A 644 5.59 -3.74 -12.95
C VAL A 644 6.11 -5.10 -12.44
N PRO A 645 6.57 -6.01 -13.32
CA PRO A 645 7.06 -7.31 -12.91
C PRO A 645 8.32 -7.17 -12.04
N ALA A 646 8.23 -7.62 -10.81
CA ALA A 646 9.33 -7.66 -9.84
C ALA A 646 10.07 -8.98 -9.86
N VAL A 647 9.38 -10.08 -10.19
CA VAL A 647 9.88 -11.45 -10.24
C VAL A 647 9.40 -12.14 -11.52
N PRO A 648 10.09 -13.18 -12.00
CA PRO A 648 9.62 -13.97 -13.14
C PRO A 648 8.37 -14.78 -12.76
N THR A 649 7.60 -15.17 -13.77
CA THR A 649 6.47 -16.12 -13.65
C THR A 649 6.92 -17.48 -13.13
N VAL A 650 6.03 -18.17 -12.43
CA VAL A 650 6.31 -19.49 -11.83
C VAL A 650 5.84 -20.61 -12.76
N GLY A 651 6.67 -21.63 -12.95
CA GLY A 651 6.33 -22.79 -13.79
C GLY A 651 6.00 -22.42 -15.24
N ASP A 652 4.95 -23.01 -15.79
CA ASP A 652 4.43 -22.72 -17.11
C ASP A 652 3.34 -21.65 -17.14
N ALA A 653 3.16 -20.89 -16.04
CA ALA A 653 2.19 -19.80 -15.96
C ALA A 653 2.42 -18.73 -17.05
N ARG A 654 1.33 -18.13 -17.53
CA ARG A 654 1.31 -17.08 -18.55
C ARG A 654 0.47 -15.89 -18.08
N ASP A 655 0.66 -14.74 -18.70
CA ASP A 655 -0.25 -13.61 -18.51
C ASP A 655 -1.65 -13.99 -18.99
N ASP A 656 -2.65 -13.60 -18.25
CA ASP A 656 -4.05 -13.99 -18.48
C ASP A 656 -4.52 -13.70 -19.90
N TRP A 657 -4.23 -12.50 -20.41
CA TRP A 657 -4.62 -12.15 -21.78
C TRP A 657 -3.95 -13.01 -22.85
N LYS A 658 -2.71 -13.50 -22.63
CA LYS A 658 -1.98 -14.38 -23.54
C LYS A 658 -2.65 -15.74 -23.62
N ILE A 659 -3.15 -16.24 -22.49
CA ILE A 659 -3.90 -17.50 -22.41
C ILE A 659 -5.19 -17.39 -23.22
N ILE A 660 -5.95 -16.32 -23.01
CA ILE A 660 -7.22 -16.06 -23.72
C ILE A 660 -6.97 -15.88 -25.22
N ARG A 661 -5.89 -15.15 -25.57
CA ARG A 661 -5.49 -14.96 -26.97
C ARG A 661 -5.18 -16.31 -27.66
N ALA A 662 -4.45 -17.20 -26.98
CA ALA A 662 -4.15 -18.53 -27.49
C ALA A 662 -5.42 -19.39 -27.60
N LEU A 663 -6.29 -19.36 -26.58
CA LEU A 663 -7.59 -20.05 -26.60
C LEU A 663 -8.47 -19.60 -27.76
N SER A 664 -8.47 -18.27 -28.04
CA SER A 664 -9.24 -17.72 -29.16
C SER A 664 -8.83 -18.31 -30.54
N GLU A 665 -7.55 -18.67 -30.67
CA GLU A 665 -7.03 -19.31 -31.88
C GLU A 665 -7.49 -20.78 -31.98
N SER A 666 -7.39 -21.55 -30.89
CA SER A 666 -7.93 -22.93 -30.86
C SER A 666 -9.46 -22.95 -31.08
N ALA A 667 -10.18 -21.95 -30.59
CA ALA A 667 -11.62 -21.79 -30.80
C ALA A 667 -11.99 -21.21 -32.19
N GLY A 668 -11.05 -20.93 -33.07
CA GLY A 668 -11.30 -20.41 -34.43
C GLY A 668 -11.81 -18.97 -34.49
N VAL A 669 -11.77 -18.20 -33.40
CA VAL A 669 -12.24 -16.83 -33.31
C VAL A 669 -11.08 -15.87 -32.94
N ARG A 670 -9.94 -16.05 -33.59
CA ARG A 670 -8.68 -15.36 -33.29
C ARG A 670 -8.86 -13.87 -32.94
N LEU A 671 -8.39 -13.46 -31.78
CA LEU A 671 -8.35 -12.06 -31.35
C LEU A 671 -7.25 -11.28 -32.11
N PRO A 672 -7.48 -9.99 -32.43
CA PRO A 672 -6.65 -9.21 -33.37
C PRO A 672 -5.42 -8.57 -32.74
N TYR A 673 -4.90 -9.06 -31.62
CA TYR A 673 -3.76 -8.52 -30.90
C TYR A 673 -2.79 -9.62 -30.47
N ASP A 674 -1.50 -9.34 -30.62
CA ASP A 674 -0.42 -10.25 -30.25
C ASP A 674 0.55 -9.63 -29.22
N SER A 675 0.31 -8.37 -28.80
CA SER A 675 1.07 -7.68 -27.77
C SER A 675 0.17 -6.93 -26.78
N VAL A 676 0.74 -6.57 -25.62
CA VAL A 676 0.04 -5.73 -24.62
C VAL A 676 -0.31 -4.36 -25.18
N ILE A 677 0.50 -3.83 -26.09
CA ILE A 677 0.27 -2.54 -26.75
C ILE A 677 -1.00 -2.61 -27.62
N ASP A 678 -1.18 -3.69 -28.37
CA ASP A 678 -2.36 -3.86 -29.23
C ASP A 678 -3.65 -3.97 -28.39
N ILE A 679 -3.60 -4.65 -27.24
CA ILE A 679 -4.75 -4.70 -26.31
C ILE A 679 -5.05 -3.32 -25.76
N ARG A 680 -4.03 -2.56 -25.36
CA ARG A 680 -4.19 -1.19 -24.87
C ARG A 680 -4.79 -0.28 -25.94
N GLU A 681 -4.39 -0.43 -27.22
CA GLU A 681 -5.07 0.27 -28.31
C GLU A 681 -6.53 -0.14 -28.46
N ARG A 682 -6.85 -1.41 -28.24
CA ARG A 682 -8.24 -1.88 -28.17
C ARG A 682 -8.97 -1.26 -26.97
N MET A 683 -8.36 -1.22 -25.80
CA MET A 683 -8.91 -0.56 -24.61
C MET A 683 -9.15 0.93 -24.86
N ARG A 684 -8.30 1.63 -25.63
CA ARG A 684 -8.49 3.04 -26.01
C ARG A 684 -9.82 3.30 -26.70
N THR A 685 -10.32 2.34 -27.46
CA THR A 685 -11.60 2.48 -28.17
C THR A 685 -12.83 2.24 -27.27
N VAL A 686 -12.66 1.56 -26.13
CA VAL A 686 -13.74 1.20 -25.21
C VAL A 686 -13.74 2.07 -23.96
N ALA A 687 -12.57 2.22 -23.32
CA ALA A 687 -12.40 2.96 -22.09
C ALA A 687 -11.05 3.72 -22.13
N PRO A 688 -10.99 4.89 -22.81
CA PRO A 688 -9.75 5.65 -23.03
C PRO A 688 -9.09 6.12 -21.73
N ASN A 689 -9.86 6.33 -20.67
CA ASN A 689 -9.40 6.69 -19.33
C ASN A 689 -8.41 5.65 -18.74
N LEU A 690 -8.53 4.37 -19.11
CA LEU A 690 -7.62 3.32 -18.65
C LEU A 690 -6.20 3.42 -19.24
N LEU A 691 -5.92 4.41 -20.06
CA LEU A 691 -4.59 4.67 -20.63
C LEU A 691 -3.93 5.94 -20.09
N SER A 692 -4.65 6.75 -19.31
CA SER A 692 -4.12 7.94 -18.64
C SER A 692 -3.51 7.55 -17.29
N ILE A 693 -2.27 7.04 -17.34
CA ILE A 693 -1.58 6.50 -16.14
C ILE A 693 -1.33 7.61 -15.12
N ASP A 694 -1.60 7.29 -13.84
CA ASP A 694 -1.53 8.18 -12.67
C ASP A 694 -2.46 9.41 -12.74
N GLU A 695 -3.36 9.47 -13.72
CA GLU A 695 -4.36 10.51 -13.82
C GLU A 695 -5.71 10.04 -13.28
N ARG A 696 -6.43 10.96 -12.65
CA ARG A 696 -7.82 10.81 -12.26
C ARG A 696 -8.69 11.65 -13.20
N GLU A 697 -9.49 11.00 -14.02
CA GLU A 697 -10.45 11.69 -14.86
C GLU A 697 -11.74 11.95 -14.06
N PRO A 698 -12.11 13.21 -13.79
CA PRO A 698 -13.33 13.52 -13.06
C PRO A 698 -14.57 13.10 -13.88
N ALA A 699 -15.47 12.37 -13.23
CA ALA A 699 -16.72 11.96 -13.86
C ALA A 699 -17.78 13.04 -13.77
N THR A 700 -18.46 13.30 -14.86
CA THR A 700 -19.62 14.22 -14.89
C THR A 700 -20.79 13.55 -14.16
N PHE A 701 -21.37 14.25 -13.19
CA PHE A 701 -22.51 13.74 -12.45
C PHE A 701 -23.77 13.77 -13.32
N SER A 702 -24.53 12.68 -13.26
CA SER A 702 -25.92 12.61 -13.75
C SER A 702 -26.80 11.86 -12.76
N VAL A 703 -28.08 11.74 -13.04
CA VAL A 703 -29.05 11.08 -12.14
C VAL A 703 -28.68 9.59 -11.94
N LEU A 704 -28.50 9.16 -10.67
CA LEU A 704 -28.10 7.80 -10.33
C LEU A 704 -29.15 6.74 -10.68
N ILE A 705 -30.43 7.11 -10.78
CA ILE A 705 -31.56 6.18 -10.91
C ILE A 705 -32.57 6.67 -11.92
N LYS A 706 -33.03 5.75 -12.78
CA LYS A 706 -34.21 6.00 -13.63
C LYS A 706 -35.45 6.01 -12.74
N PRO A 707 -36.37 7.00 -12.89
CA PRO A 707 -37.56 7.12 -12.04
C PRO A 707 -38.47 5.89 -12.00
N GLU A 708 -38.39 5.04 -13.03
CA GLU A 708 -39.25 3.85 -13.22
C GLU A 708 -38.81 2.64 -12.34
N LEU A 709 -37.62 2.69 -11.73
CA LEU A 709 -37.00 1.58 -10.97
C LEU A 709 -37.25 1.65 -9.46
N LYS A 710 -38.11 2.55 -8.96
CA LYS A 710 -38.39 2.67 -7.51
C LYS A 710 -39.05 1.40 -6.99
N LYS A 711 -38.30 0.60 -6.22
CA LYS A 711 -38.79 -0.53 -5.43
C LYS A 711 -39.08 -0.09 -3.99
N GLU A 712 -39.89 -0.85 -3.25
CA GLU A 712 -40.07 -0.63 -1.82
C GLU A 712 -38.78 -0.95 -1.06
N MET A 713 -38.50 -0.15 -0.05
CA MET A 713 -37.30 -0.28 0.78
C MET A 713 -37.46 -1.43 1.78
N ASN A 714 -36.54 -2.38 1.77
CA ASN A 714 -36.53 -3.50 2.71
C ASN A 714 -35.97 -3.06 4.08
N PRO A 715 -36.66 -3.31 5.21
CA PRO A 715 -36.18 -2.95 6.54
C PRO A 715 -34.98 -3.76 7.04
N ALA A 716 -34.53 -4.78 6.31
CA ALA A 716 -33.41 -5.59 6.72
C ALA A 716 -32.14 -4.74 6.93
N PRO A 717 -31.40 -4.94 8.02
CA PRO A 717 -30.20 -4.17 8.31
C PRO A 717 -29.12 -4.37 7.26
N PHE A 718 -28.23 -3.40 7.12
CA PHE A 718 -27.00 -3.53 6.35
C PHE A 718 -26.12 -4.62 6.95
N LYS A 719 -25.36 -5.31 6.08
CA LYS A 719 -24.36 -6.29 6.49
C LYS A 719 -22.96 -5.73 6.23
N SER A 720 -21.96 -6.22 6.96
CA SER A 720 -20.57 -5.92 6.65
C SER A 720 -20.19 -6.63 5.35
N ALA A 721 -19.55 -5.91 4.43
CA ALA A 721 -19.06 -6.48 3.17
C ALA A 721 -17.79 -7.33 3.36
N ILE A 722 -17.04 -7.09 4.45
CA ILE A 722 -15.83 -7.83 4.79
C ILE A 722 -15.96 -8.37 6.22
N GLU A 723 -15.94 -9.70 6.36
CA GLU A 723 -15.96 -10.39 7.66
C GLU A 723 -14.54 -10.57 8.22
N ASN A 724 -13.56 -10.81 7.35
CA ASN A 724 -12.17 -11.04 7.71
C ASN A 724 -11.24 -10.17 6.88
N PHE A 725 -10.73 -9.10 7.50
CA PHE A 725 -9.81 -8.15 6.86
C PHE A 725 -8.55 -8.81 6.28
N TYR A 726 -8.05 -9.86 6.93
CA TYR A 726 -6.80 -10.52 6.54
C TYR A 726 -6.94 -11.58 5.45
N MET A 727 -8.17 -11.96 5.04
CA MET A 727 -8.41 -13.08 4.13
C MET A 727 -9.46 -12.76 3.06
N THR A 728 -9.22 -11.73 2.24
CA THR A 728 -10.19 -11.18 1.28
C THR A 728 -10.08 -11.78 -0.13
N ASP A 729 -8.96 -12.39 -0.48
CA ASP A 729 -8.63 -12.84 -1.84
C ASP A 729 -7.73 -14.09 -1.82
N ALA A 730 -7.47 -14.68 -2.99
CA ALA A 730 -6.71 -15.93 -3.12
C ALA A 730 -5.26 -15.81 -2.60
N ILE A 731 -4.60 -14.66 -2.74
CA ILE A 731 -3.24 -14.43 -2.24
C ILE A 731 -3.24 -14.36 -0.72
N THR A 732 -4.15 -13.58 -0.16
CA THR A 732 -4.26 -13.40 1.29
C THR A 732 -4.72 -14.67 2.00
N ARG A 733 -5.63 -15.45 1.38
CA ARG A 733 -6.05 -16.77 1.89
C ARG A 733 -4.93 -17.80 1.87
N ALA A 734 -4.01 -17.74 0.89
CA ALA A 734 -2.82 -18.59 0.83
C ALA A 734 -1.72 -18.18 1.83
N SER A 735 -1.79 -16.98 2.40
CA SER A 735 -0.78 -16.43 3.30
C SER A 735 -0.85 -17.02 4.70
N LYS A 736 0.25 -17.60 5.16
CA LYS A 736 0.39 -18.07 6.55
C LYS A 736 0.43 -16.90 7.55
N ILE A 737 1.01 -15.78 7.15
CA ILE A 737 1.07 -14.57 7.99
C ILE A 737 -0.34 -14.03 8.20
N MET A 738 -1.13 -13.91 7.15
CA MET A 738 -2.53 -13.44 7.24
C MET A 738 -3.39 -14.40 8.07
N ALA A 739 -3.20 -15.71 7.94
CA ALA A 739 -3.87 -16.70 8.78
C ALA A 739 -3.51 -16.53 10.28
N GLN A 740 -2.26 -16.22 10.60
CA GLN A 740 -1.84 -15.92 11.97
C GLN A 740 -2.48 -14.63 12.49
N CYS A 741 -2.53 -13.57 11.68
CA CYS A 741 -3.21 -12.32 12.02
C CYS A 741 -4.70 -12.55 12.29
N SER A 742 -5.38 -13.24 11.39
CA SER A 742 -6.79 -13.61 11.56
C SER A 742 -7.03 -14.35 12.88
N SER A 743 -6.19 -15.35 13.22
CA SER A 743 -6.35 -16.16 14.40
C SER A 743 -6.01 -15.44 15.71
N GLN A 744 -5.08 -14.48 15.70
CA GLN A 744 -4.58 -13.83 16.93
C GLN A 744 -5.18 -12.44 17.16
N LEU A 745 -5.51 -11.70 16.08
CA LEU A 745 -5.95 -10.31 16.18
C LEU A 745 -7.47 -10.16 16.04
N LEU A 746 -8.16 -11.02 15.29
CA LEU A 746 -9.62 -10.95 15.11
C LEU A 746 -10.39 -11.81 16.13
N LYS A 747 -9.77 -12.79 16.77
CA LYS A 747 -10.43 -13.52 17.87
C LYS A 747 -10.43 -12.62 19.11
N LYS A 748 -11.56 -12.01 19.38
CA LYS A 748 -11.90 -11.43 20.68
C LYS A 748 -12.41 -12.50 21.62
#